data_7be8980eaf744d8208ef93bfd6a46056
#
_entry.id   7be8980eaf744d8208ef93bfd6a46056
#
_cell.length_a   1.000
_cell.length_b   1.000
_cell.length_c   1.000
_cell.angle_alpha   90.00
_cell.angle_beta   90.00
_cell.angle_gamma   90.00
#
_symmetry.space_group_name_H-M   'P 1'
#
loop_
_entity.id
_entity.type
_entity.pdbx_description
1 polymer ?
#
loop_
_entity_poly.entity_id
_entity_poly.type
_entity_poly.pdbx_seq_one_letter_code
_entity_poly.pdbx_strand_id
1 'polypeptide(L)'
;MTTLESTASFAECFEAFRPRDNIGWLDWNKAHTKNNEGRPYDHYAYPHIGAPGGPADAFDAAWIREIYLQWASRCGKTFFGQSSLQYVAATMPCPMMFASSSQKIALEIIDRTYAMIEQNIVLESLLPPKHRRKQDRIDLRDCEIHVAWARSKDTLADKNVKVGHANELDKWEHVSTSTEGDPFKLFMDRGKQFAATKKFIMESTPAVKGRSRIEDGLKRSSDCRFFVPCPHCGRYQQLRMGREYCELRKLPGDRGEGGLRFNPRAANRYDVFTARASAYYECNACGGRIEDHHRALMMRRGVWVPRGCDVDDEGAALAIEAPEPFRGWHKAVWVKGKPDNDGPAAGYQLSSLYALSLGWGDVAAEFVDSYEKPQLLRNFVNQWLGDTWELIHRGQTWEQLYERLAVEMEHATVPEGYAVITAAIDKQEDHYVYLVIAWGPENVGHIIDYGVKDDLESVTKEVLTYQYKCQDGGTLPVHFTLIDSGFRAKVVYDFVKQMRAKGVPILPCKGSSTALQSLYSINELGENTSAPGLRLVNIDTINTQEWAERRLHDKRIGEPGSLSLYAADRLTHQDLLEQLLNDAVVTDLDTKNYEKETWQRISTNIPNDFRDCLRYASVAMLIATKGRPIKARPRFEDPKPQAPKPTEQRKRELPKRQDWLSRRPY
;
A
#
# COMPACT_ATOMS: atom_id res chain seq x y z
N MET A 1 66.45 -18.11 -19.92
CA MET A 1 66.62 -16.82 -19.25
C MET A 1 65.51 -15.90 -19.79
N THR A 2 64.38 -15.86 -19.17
CA THR A 2 63.25 -14.99 -19.49
C THR A 2 63.20 -13.94 -18.39
N THR A 3 63.61 -12.74 -18.73
CA THR A 3 63.58 -11.57 -17.85
C THR A 3 62.12 -11.24 -17.54
N LEU A 4 61.76 -11.37 -16.28
CA LEU A 4 60.56 -10.79 -15.69
C LEU A 4 60.75 -9.27 -15.66
N GLU A 5 60.15 -8.56 -16.62
CA GLU A 5 59.89 -7.13 -16.50
C GLU A 5 58.62 -6.94 -15.67
N SER A 6 58.78 -6.85 -14.35
CA SER A 6 57.79 -6.26 -13.47
C SER A 6 58.37 -4.97 -12.90
N THR A 7 58.37 -3.96 -13.68
CA THR A 7 58.46 -2.59 -13.18
C THR A 7 57.09 -2.02 -13.00
N ALA A 8 56.37 -2.48 -11.97
CA ALA A 8 55.41 -1.59 -11.34
C ALA A 8 56.20 -0.35 -10.93
N SER A 9 55.95 0.79 -11.53
CA SER A 9 56.70 2.00 -11.24
C SER A 9 56.55 2.33 -9.75
N PHE A 10 57.58 2.90 -9.13
CA PHE A 10 57.53 3.35 -7.74
C PHE A 10 56.32 4.26 -7.49
N ALA A 11 55.84 4.95 -8.50
CA ALA A 11 54.62 5.75 -8.50
C ALA A 11 53.34 4.90 -8.31
N GLU A 12 53.23 3.72 -8.94
CA GLU A 12 52.06 2.80 -8.76
C GLU A 12 52.07 2.19 -7.38
N CYS A 13 53.26 1.91 -6.80
CA CYS A 13 53.33 1.48 -5.40
C CYS A 13 52.97 2.61 -4.43
N PHE A 14 53.35 3.84 -4.69
CA PHE A 14 53.00 5.00 -3.86
C PHE A 14 51.48 5.32 -3.93
N GLU A 15 50.85 5.17 -5.09
CA GLU A 15 49.41 5.30 -5.25
C GLU A 15 48.64 4.26 -4.45
N ALA A 16 49.16 3.02 -4.37
CA ALA A 16 48.53 1.96 -3.57
C ALA A 16 48.57 2.22 -2.04
N PHE A 17 49.53 3.02 -1.57
CA PHE A 17 49.68 3.41 -0.15
C PHE A 17 49.15 4.82 0.15
N ARG A 18 48.64 5.54 -0.85
CA ARG A 18 48.08 6.88 -0.65
C ARG A 18 46.86 6.76 0.29
N PRO A 19 46.87 7.51 1.41
CA PRO A 19 45.67 7.57 2.25
C PRO A 19 44.50 8.04 1.40
N ARG A 20 43.38 7.33 1.52
CA ARG A 20 42.15 7.74 0.82
C ARG A 20 41.67 9.07 1.39
N ASP A 21 41.09 9.90 0.53
CA ASP A 21 40.61 11.21 0.92
C ASP A 21 39.53 11.05 1.98
N ASN A 22 39.74 11.64 3.15
CA ASN A 22 38.76 11.69 4.23
C ASN A 22 37.84 12.91 4.05
N ILE A 23 37.16 12.95 2.92
CA ILE A 23 36.20 14.01 2.60
C ILE A 23 34.76 13.47 2.67
N GLY A 24 33.80 14.32 3.04
CA GLY A 24 32.39 13.97 3.09
C GLY A 24 31.78 13.71 1.72
N TRP A 25 30.61 13.06 1.72
CA TRP A 25 29.87 12.71 0.52
C TRP A 25 29.68 13.90 -0.44
N LEU A 26 29.27 15.05 0.10
CA LEU A 26 28.95 16.24 -0.71
C LEU A 26 30.18 16.79 -1.42
N ASP A 27 31.29 16.97 -0.69
CA ASP A 27 32.53 17.56 -1.26
C ASP A 27 33.18 16.63 -2.25
N TRP A 28 33.17 15.31 -1.98
CA TRP A 28 33.65 14.32 -2.91
C TRP A 28 32.86 14.34 -4.23
N ASN A 29 31.50 14.37 -4.14
CA ASN A 29 30.66 14.39 -5.34
C ASN A 29 30.80 15.68 -6.15
N LYS A 30 30.96 16.83 -5.48
CA LYS A 30 31.25 18.10 -6.17
C LYS A 30 32.58 18.04 -6.97
N ALA A 31 33.57 17.34 -6.43
CA ALA A 31 34.90 17.26 -7.05
C ALA A 31 34.98 16.21 -8.19
N HIS A 32 34.27 15.09 -8.04
CA HIS A 32 34.54 13.90 -8.85
C HIS A 32 33.35 13.39 -9.67
N THR A 33 32.12 13.63 -9.24
CA THR A 33 30.93 13.05 -9.91
C THR A 33 30.49 13.89 -11.11
N LYS A 34 30.24 13.21 -12.22
CA LYS A 34 29.56 13.75 -13.39
C LYS A 34 28.30 13.00 -13.64
N ASN A 35 27.28 13.67 -14.22
CA ASN A 35 26.08 13.01 -14.67
C ASN A 35 26.37 12.17 -15.94
N ASN A 36 25.39 11.40 -16.40
CA ASN A 36 25.51 10.56 -17.59
C ASN A 36 25.72 11.34 -18.89
N GLU A 37 25.56 12.67 -18.88
CA GLU A 37 25.84 13.56 -20.02
C GLU A 37 27.26 14.17 -19.95
N GLY A 38 28.08 13.81 -18.96
CA GLY A 38 29.41 14.31 -18.74
C GLY A 38 29.51 15.66 -18.04
N ARG A 39 28.40 16.22 -17.60
CA ARG A 39 28.39 17.47 -16.85
C ARG A 39 28.82 17.24 -15.41
N PRO A 40 29.65 18.09 -14.81
CA PRO A 40 29.98 18.02 -13.39
C PRO A 40 28.73 18.00 -12.51
N TYR A 41 28.82 17.35 -11.35
CA TYR A 41 27.74 17.40 -10.36
C TYR A 41 27.37 18.85 -10.05
N ASP A 42 26.15 19.20 -10.40
CA ASP A 42 25.62 20.51 -10.08
C ASP A 42 24.86 20.44 -8.75
N HIS A 43 25.57 20.81 -7.68
CA HIS A 43 24.95 20.95 -6.35
C HIS A 43 23.75 21.91 -6.39
N TYR A 44 23.76 22.88 -7.30
CA TYR A 44 22.69 23.86 -7.41
C TYR A 44 21.43 23.32 -8.08
N ALA A 45 21.54 22.20 -8.82
CA ALA A 45 20.36 21.50 -9.35
C ALA A 45 19.62 20.69 -8.27
N TYR A 46 20.37 20.21 -7.26
CA TYR A 46 19.83 19.40 -6.15
C TYR A 46 20.30 19.93 -4.79
N PRO A 47 20.07 21.22 -4.44
CA PRO A 47 20.61 21.83 -3.22
C PRO A 47 20.11 21.13 -1.94
N HIS A 48 18.93 20.53 -1.97
CA HIS A 48 18.33 19.78 -0.85
C HIS A 48 19.12 18.52 -0.47
N ILE A 49 19.93 17.92 -1.36
CA ILE A 49 20.77 16.76 -1.03
C ILE A 49 21.86 17.14 -0.04
N GLY A 50 22.54 18.26 -0.28
CA GLY A 50 23.64 18.76 0.56
C GLY A 50 23.22 19.87 1.52
N ALA A 51 21.93 20.14 1.66
CA ALA A 51 21.43 21.10 2.64
C ALA A 51 21.65 20.60 4.08
N PRO A 52 21.79 21.49 5.06
CA PRO A 52 21.94 21.12 6.45
C PRO A 52 20.88 20.12 6.92
N GLY A 53 21.30 19.03 7.59
CA GLY A 53 20.44 17.94 8.03
C GLY A 53 19.92 17.04 6.90
N GLY A 54 20.49 17.15 5.71
CA GLY A 54 20.03 16.45 4.51
C GLY A 54 20.61 15.06 4.32
N PRO A 55 20.26 14.42 3.20
CA PRO A 55 20.70 13.05 2.89
C PRO A 55 22.21 12.88 2.83
N ALA A 56 22.97 13.87 2.38
CA ALA A 56 24.42 13.83 2.37
C ALA A 56 25.01 13.75 3.79
N ASP A 57 24.53 14.58 4.70
CA ASP A 57 24.91 14.55 6.12
C ASP A 57 24.53 13.21 6.78
N ALA A 58 23.34 12.68 6.48
CA ALA A 58 22.89 11.37 6.98
C ALA A 58 23.75 10.22 6.42
N PHE A 59 24.24 10.34 5.19
CA PHE A 59 25.12 9.34 4.62
C PHE A 59 26.49 9.33 5.31
N ASP A 60 27.05 10.49 5.63
CA ASP A 60 28.32 10.64 6.31
C ASP A 60 28.24 10.25 7.80
N ALA A 61 27.07 10.39 8.43
CA ALA A 61 26.88 10.06 9.84
C ALA A 61 27.01 8.56 10.10
N ALA A 62 28.04 8.15 10.84
CA ALA A 62 28.40 6.74 11.06
C ALA A 62 27.28 5.92 11.74
N TRP A 63 26.40 6.55 12.52
CA TRP A 63 25.33 5.88 13.26
C TRP A 63 24.03 5.76 12.48
N ILE A 64 23.79 6.55 11.41
CA ILE A 64 22.68 6.37 10.47
C ILE A 64 22.97 5.16 9.59
N ARG A 65 22.04 4.23 9.56
CA ARG A 65 22.14 2.94 8.85
C ARG A 65 21.17 2.79 7.71
N GLU A 66 20.09 3.53 7.75
CA GLU A 66 18.99 3.46 6.79
C GLU A 66 18.57 4.88 6.40
N ILE A 67 18.43 5.12 5.10
CA ILE A 67 18.02 6.40 4.53
C ILE A 67 16.82 6.15 3.63
N TYR A 68 15.69 6.77 3.95
CA TYR A 68 14.44 6.65 3.20
C TYR A 68 14.13 7.94 2.45
N LEU A 69 14.00 7.87 1.13
CA LEU A 69 13.70 9.01 0.26
C LEU A 69 12.32 8.84 -0.39
N GLN A 70 11.29 9.39 0.24
CA GLN A 70 9.95 9.49 -0.32
C GLN A 70 9.86 10.79 -1.14
N TRP A 71 10.40 10.79 -2.33
CA TRP A 71 10.50 11.97 -3.16
C TRP A 71 9.67 11.86 -4.43
N ALA A 72 9.14 12.99 -4.86
CA ALA A 72 8.57 13.15 -6.19
C ALA A 72 9.57 12.80 -7.29
N SER A 73 9.08 12.60 -8.49
CA SER A 73 9.93 12.41 -9.67
C SER A 73 10.82 13.64 -9.91
N ARG A 74 11.99 13.45 -10.53
CA ARG A 74 12.95 14.51 -10.90
C ARG A 74 13.61 15.27 -9.73
N CYS A 75 13.42 14.81 -8.48
CA CYS A 75 14.10 15.40 -7.32
C CYS A 75 15.50 14.80 -7.05
N GLY A 76 16.05 13.96 -7.92
CA GLY A 76 17.42 13.46 -7.81
C GLY A 76 17.60 12.25 -6.89
N LYS A 77 16.54 11.52 -6.52
CA LYS A 77 16.63 10.36 -5.63
C LYS A 77 17.55 9.25 -6.15
N THR A 78 17.36 8.79 -7.38
CA THR A 78 18.20 7.75 -8.00
C THR A 78 19.65 8.24 -8.21
N PHE A 79 19.83 9.52 -8.54
CA PHE A 79 21.14 10.13 -8.63
C PHE A 79 21.89 10.07 -7.30
N PHE A 80 21.22 10.40 -6.17
CA PHE A 80 21.84 10.29 -4.84
C PHE A 80 22.27 8.86 -4.54
N GLY A 81 21.45 7.85 -4.85
CA GLY A 81 21.82 6.44 -4.66
C GLY A 81 23.02 6.02 -5.50
N GLN A 82 23.02 6.33 -6.81
CA GLN A 82 24.13 6.01 -7.72
C GLN A 82 25.44 6.71 -7.34
N SER A 83 25.40 8.00 -7.01
CA SER A 83 26.56 8.75 -6.59
C SER A 83 27.09 8.30 -5.21
N SER A 84 26.21 7.81 -4.34
CA SER A 84 26.63 7.20 -3.07
C SER A 84 27.41 5.90 -3.27
N LEU A 85 26.98 5.03 -4.20
CA LEU A 85 27.74 3.82 -4.53
C LEU A 85 29.12 4.16 -5.11
N GLN A 86 29.23 5.19 -5.96
CA GLN A 86 30.50 5.66 -6.49
C GLN A 86 31.41 6.25 -5.40
N TYR A 87 30.86 7.07 -4.51
CA TYR A 87 31.57 7.61 -3.36
C TYR A 87 32.16 6.49 -2.49
N VAL A 88 31.37 5.47 -2.18
CA VAL A 88 31.82 4.32 -1.39
C VAL A 88 32.89 3.52 -2.13
N ALA A 89 32.74 3.30 -3.42
CA ALA A 89 33.73 2.59 -4.22
C ALA A 89 35.10 3.28 -4.22
N ALA A 90 35.09 4.61 -4.19
CA ALA A 90 36.33 5.40 -4.16
C ALA A 90 36.96 5.52 -2.77
N THR A 91 36.13 5.73 -1.74
CA THR A 91 36.61 6.13 -0.40
C THR A 91 36.66 4.99 0.61
N MET A 92 35.70 4.05 0.53
CA MET A 92 35.50 2.95 1.52
C MET A 92 35.11 1.65 0.82
N PRO A 93 35.85 1.09 -0.14
CA PRO A 93 35.45 -0.08 -0.90
C PRO A 93 34.94 -1.20 0.00
N CYS A 94 33.79 -1.73 -0.32
CA CYS A 94 33.12 -2.79 0.42
C CYS A 94 32.11 -3.52 -0.47
N PRO A 95 31.55 -4.65 -0.06
CA PRO A 95 30.47 -5.30 -0.80
C PRO A 95 29.24 -4.39 -0.90
N MET A 96 28.79 -4.12 -2.14
CA MET A 96 27.66 -3.25 -2.44
C MET A 96 26.61 -3.95 -3.27
N MET A 97 25.35 -3.51 -3.17
CA MET A 97 24.23 -4.00 -3.99
C MET A 97 23.36 -2.84 -4.46
N PHE A 98 23.05 -2.88 -5.75
CA PHE A 98 21.96 -2.12 -6.33
C PHE A 98 20.80 -3.06 -6.64
N ALA A 99 19.59 -2.76 -6.15
CA ALA A 99 18.39 -3.55 -6.38
C ALA A 99 17.25 -2.69 -6.91
N SER A 100 16.46 -3.22 -7.86
CA SER A 100 15.34 -2.52 -8.47
C SER A 100 14.10 -3.43 -8.59
N SER A 101 12.96 -2.89 -9.02
CA SER A 101 11.71 -3.64 -9.15
C SER A 101 11.73 -4.73 -10.23
N SER A 102 12.49 -4.52 -11.32
CA SER A 102 12.59 -5.47 -12.43
C SER A 102 13.99 -5.53 -13.01
N GLN A 103 14.33 -6.65 -13.67
CA GLN A 103 15.61 -6.84 -14.34
C GLN A 103 15.89 -5.74 -15.36
N LYS A 104 14.91 -5.43 -16.21
CA LYS A 104 15.10 -4.40 -17.25
C LYS A 104 15.52 -3.06 -16.67
N ILE A 105 14.82 -2.59 -15.64
CA ILE A 105 15.14 -1.31 -14.98
C ILE A 105 16.50 -1.39 -14.29
N ALA A 106 16.81 -2.52 -13.63
CA ALA A 106 18.10 -2.69 -12.98
C ALA A 106 19.27 -2.58 -13.97
N LEU A 107 19.17 -3.24 -15.14
CA LEU A 107 20.20 -3.19 -16.18
C LEU A 107 20.33 -1.80 -16.80
N GLU A 108 19.22 -1.12 -17.09
CA GLU A 108 19.25 0.27 -17.60
C GLU A 108 19.96 1.24 -16.64
N ILE A 109 19.75 1.07 -15.33
CA ILE A 109 20.40 1.92 -14.32
C ILE A 109 21.90 1.56 -14.21
N ILE A 110 22.24 0.29 -14.34
CA ILE A 110 23.66 -0.14 -14.34
C ILE A 110 24.41 0.44 -15.53
N ASP A 111 23.84 0.44 -16.73
CA ASP A 111 24.46 1.06 -17.90
C ASP A 111 24.71 2.55 -17.67
N ARG A 112 23.77 3.27 -17.06
CA ARG A 112 23.96 4.67 -16.65
C ARG A 112 25.07 4.81 -15.60
N THR A 113 25.14 3.89 -14.65
CA THR A 113 26.16 3.90 -13.60
C THR A 113 27.55 3.65 -14.19
N TYR A 114 27.68 2.73 -15.16
CA TYR A 114 28.93 2.57 -15.91
C TYR A 114 29.34 3.85 -16.63
N ALA A 115 28.39 4.52 -17.31
CA ALA A 115 28.68 5.79 -18.00
C ALA A 115 29.11 6.89 -17.03
N MET A 116 28.55 6.95 -15.82
CA MET A 116 29.00 7.89 -14.78
C MET A 116 30.39 7.55 -14.24
N ILE A 117 30.69 6.26 -14.03
CA ILE A 117 32.01 5.79 -13.57
C ILE A 117 33.08 6.05 -14.63
N GLU A 118 32.82 5.81 -15.91
CA GLU A 118 33.73 6.11 -17.01
C GLU A 118 34.15 7.59 -17.12
N GLN A 119 33.28 8.47 -16.62
CA GLN A 119 33.52 9.91 -16.61
C GLN A 119 34.17 10.41 -15.31
N ASN A 120 34.30 9.53 -14.33
CA ASN A 120 34.93 9.82 -13.04
C ASN A 120 36.41 9.43 -13.06
N ILE A 121 37.26 10.41 -13.05
CA ILE A 121 38.74 10.21 -13.18
C ILE A 121 39.29 9.24 -12.11
N VAL A 122 38.71 9.21 -10.92
CA VAL A 122 39.16 8.33 -9.82
C VAL A 122 38.72 6.89 -10.07
N LEU A 123 37.51 6.69 -10.58
CA LEU A 123 36.91 5.35 -10.71
C LEU A 123 37.13 4.70 -12.06
N GLU A 124 37.37 5.48 -13.13
CA GLU A 124 37.61 4.96 -14.47
C GLU A 124 38.79 3.97 -14.49
N SER A 125 39.87 4.33 -13.81
CA SER A 125 41.08 3.49 -13.72
C SER A 125 40.89 2.18 -12.94
N LEU A 126 39.81 2.07 -12.19
CA LEU A 126 39.46 0.88 -11.43
C LEU A 126 38.54 -0.10 -12.20
N LEU A 127 38.02 0.32 -13.36
CA LEU A 127 37.16 -0.52 -14.19
C LEU A 127 37.98 -1.55 -14.98
N PRO A 128 37.47 -2.76 -15.17
CA PRO A 128 38.06 -3.72 -16.10
C PRO A 128 37.85 -3.27 -17.55
N PRO A 129 38.66 -3.77 -18.47
CA PRO A 129 38.47 -3.55 -19.91
C PRO A 129 37.06 -3.86 -20.36
N LYS A 130 36.52 -3.11 -21.32
CA LYS A 130 35.11 -3.21 -21.75
C LYS A 130 34.65 -4.63 -22.08
N HIS A 131 35.47 -5.46 -22.70
CA HIS A 131 35.16 -6.84 -23.06
C HIS A 131 35.05 -7.80 -21.86
N ARG A 132 35.48 -7.39 -20.65
CA ARG A 132 35.38 -8.17 -19.41
C ARG A 132 34.27 -7.69 -18.49
N ARG A 133 33.56 -6.61 -18.84
CA ARG A 133 32.47 -6.07 -18.04
C ARG A 133 31.26 -6.99 -18.07
N LYS A 134 30.59 -7.11 -16.94
CA LYS A 134 29.39 -7.90 -16.77
C LYS A 134 28.14 -7.03 -16.75
N GLN A 135 27.00 -7.60 -17.11
CA GLN A 135 25.72 -6.90 -17.06
C GLN A 135 25.01 -7.02 -15.70
N ASP A 136 25.36 -8.05 -14.93
CA ASP A 136 24.74 -8.37 -13.64
C ASP A 136 25.50 -7.80 -12.45
N ARG A 137 26.64 -7.16 -12.68
CA ARG A 137 27.46 -6.48 -11.66
C ARG A 137 28.46 -5.52 -12.26
N ILE A 138 28.89 -4.55 -11.48
CA ILE A 138 30.04 -3.69 -11.80
C ILE A 138 31.23 -4.18 -10.98
N ASP A 139 32.19 -4.78 -11.65
CA ASP A 139 33.48 -5.17 -11.04
C ASP A 139 34.39 -3.94 -11.04
N LEU A 140 34.88 -3.55 -9.87
CA LEU A 140 35.97 -2.56 -9.70
C LEU A 140 37.16 -3.28 -9.05
N ARG A 141 38.37 -2.74 -9.21
CA ARG A 141 39.57 -3.39 -8.67
C ARG A 141 39.47 -3.78 -7.19
N ASP A 142 38.86 -2.92 -6.37
CA ASP A 142 38.84 -3.06 -4.91
C ASP A 142 37.50 -3.46 -4.34
N CYS A 143 36.41 -3.48 -5.14
CA CYS A 143 35.04 -3.83 -4.72
C CYS A 143 34.17 -4.21 -5.91
N GLU A 144 33.00 -4.73 -5.61
CA GLU A 144 31.97 -5.03 -6.60
C GLU A 144 30.60 -4.45 -6.19
N ILE A 145 29.82 -4.02 -7.18
CA ILE A 145 28.43 -3.62 -7.01
C ILE A 145 27.57 -4.69 -7.66
N HIS A 146 26.91 -5.50 -6.85
CA HIS A 146 25.96 -6.51 -7.32
C HIS A 146 24.67 -5.87 -7.81
N VAL A 147 24.06 -6.46 -8.82
CA VAL A 147 22.76 -6.05 -9.35
C VAL A 147 21.71 -7.10 -9.04
N ALA A 148 20.63 -6.66 -8.42
CA ALA A 148 19.51 -7.51 -8.03
C ALA A 148 18.17 -6.90 -8.47
N TRP A 149 17.13 -7.72 -8.49
CA TRP A 149 15.76 -7.25 -8.75
C TRP A 149 14.73 -8.05 -7.97
N ALA A 150 13.65 -7.40 -7.57
CA ALA A 150 12.66 -7.91 -6.63
C ALA A 150 12.00 -9.24 -7.06
N ARG A 151 11.90 -9.50 -8.37
CA ARG A 151 11.30 -10.75 -8.89
C ARG A 151 12.25 -11.95 -8.88
N SER A 152 13.54 -11.74 -8.65
CA SER A 152 14.53 -12.82 -8.55
C SER A 152 15.06 -12.89 -7.13
N LYS A 153 14.62 -13.88 -6.38
CA LYS A 153 15.05 -14.09 -5.00
C LYS A 153 16.51 -14.51 -4.93
N ASP A 154 16.97 -15.29 -5.92
CA ASP A 154 18.36 -15.74 -6.00
C ASP A 154 19.32 -14.57 -6.05
N THR A 155 19.01 -13.53 -6.85
CA THR A 155 19.86 -12.35 -6.93
C THR A 155 19.86 -11.51 -5.65
N LEU A 156 18.76 -11.55 -4.87
CA LEU A 156 18.66 -10.88 -3.58
C LEU A 156 19.27 -11.69 -2.44
N ALA A 157 19.44 -13.02 -2.58
CA ALA A 157 19.78 -13.92 -1.48
C ALA A 157 21.27 -14.26 -1.37
N ASP A 158 22.07 -14.09 -2.44
CA ASP A 158 23.38 -14.73 -2.56
C ASP A 158 24.53 -14.00 -1.83
N LYS A 159 24.42 -12.69 -1.54
CA LYS A 159 25.57 -11.89 -1.08
C LYS A 159 25.33 -11.12 0.22
N ASN A 160 26.36 -11.05 1.07
CA ASN A 160 26.39 -10.11 2.18
C ASN A 160 26.76 -8.71 1.68
N VAL A 161 26.04 -7.69 2.11
CA VAL A 161 26.12 -6.33 1.60
C VAL A 161 26.31 -5.35 2.76
N LYS A 162 27.30 -4.47 2.63
CA LYS A 162 27.53 -3.38 3.59
C LYS A 162 26.79 -2.11 3.16
N VAL A 163 26.78 -1.81 1.84
CA VAL A 163 26.03 -0.66 1.32
C VAL A 163 25.04 -1.12 0.26
N GLY A 164 23.77 -0.82 0.48
CA GLY A 164 22.65 -1.21 -0.40
C GLY A 164 21.88 -0.01 -0.92
N HIS A 165 21.43 -0.08 -2.18
CA HIS A 165 20.52 0.89 -2.76
C HIS A 165 19.31 0.18 -3.36
N ALA A 166 18.13 0.38 -2.77
CA ALA A 166 16.85 -0.12 -3.26
C ALA A 166 16.11 0.99 -4.04
N ASN A 167 16.03 0.81 -5.35
CA ASN A 167 15.40 1.76 -6.28
C ASN A 167 13.93 1.42 -6.49
N GLU A 168 13.06 2.44 -6.46
CA GLU A 168 11.61 2.35 -6.67
C GLU A 168 10.95 1.28 -5.80
N LEU A 169 11.17 1.35 -4.48
CA LEU A 169 10.80 0.34 -3.49
C LEU A 169 9.30 -0.01 -3.52
N ASP A 170 8.42 0.97 -3.73
CA ASP A 170 6.97 0.73 -3.76
C ASP A 170 6.51 -0.04 -5.01
N LYS A 171 7.36 -0.15 -6.03
CA LYS A 171 7.09 -0.99 -7.21
C LYS A 171 7.54 -2.45 -7.02
N TRP A 172 8.16 -2.78 -5.89
CA TRP A 172 8.51 -4.16 -5.58
C TRP A 172 7.24 -4.91 -5.16
N GLU A 173 6.95 -6.01 -5.84
CA GLU A 173 5.72 -6.77 -5.59
C GLU A 173 5.64 -7.27 -4.15
N HIS A 174 4.47 -7.12 -3.54
CA HIS A 174 4.14 -7.79 -2.29
C HIS A 174 3.82 -9.25 -2.61
N VAL A 175 4.77 -10.15 -2.41
CA VAL A 175 4.54 -11.57 -2.65
C VAL A 175 4.00 -12.21 -1.37
N SER A 176 2.70 -12.27 -1.24
CA SER A 176 2.02 -12.96 -0.13
C SER A 176 1.97 -14.49 -0.29
N THR A 177 2.36 -15.02 -1.45
CA THR A 177 2.14 -16.44 -1.80
C THR A 177 3.41 -17.26 -1.95
N SER A 178 4.60 -16.70 -1.70
CA SER A 178 5.85 -17.47 -1.88
C SER A 178 6.42 -17.96 -0.57
N THR A 179 6.85 -19.21 -0.57
CA THR A 179 7.52 -19.91 0.54
C THR A 179 8.84 -19.28 1.02
N GLU A 180 9.39 -18.30 0.29
CA GLU A 180 10.74 -17.78 0.52
C GLU A 180 10.81 -16.34 1.07
N GLY A 181 9.67 -15.71 1.35
CA GLY A 181 9.60 -14.41 2.03
C GLY A 181 9.53 -13.16 1.12
N ASP A 182 9.37 -12.01 1.75
CA ASP A 182 9.25 -10.71 1.10
C ASP A 182 10.59 -10.22 0.50
N PRO A 183 10.65 -9.80 -0.79
CA PRO A 183 11.87 -9.32 -1.43
C PRO A 183 12.58 -8.18 -0.69
N PHE A 184 11.83 -7.25 -0.11
CA PHE A 184 12.42 -6.16 0.65
C PHE A 184 13.10 -6.67 1.94
N LYS A 185 12.47 -7.60 2.63
CA LYS A 185 13.08 -8.24 3.81
C LYS A 185 14.34 -9.01 3.45
N LEU A 186 14.34 -9.74 2.32
CA LEU A 186 15.53 -10.44 1.82
C LEU A 186 16.66 -9.46 1.54
N PHE A 187 16.39 -8.33 0.89
CA PHE A 187 17.37 -7.27 0.65
C PHE A 187 17.96 -6.71 1.97
N MET A 188 17.11 -6.37 2.93
CA MET A 188 17.54 -5.83 4.23
C MET A 188 18.37 -6.82 5.04
N ASP A 189 18.06 -8.11 4.92
CA ASP A 189 18.77 -9.22 5.59
C ASP A 189 20.21 -9.37 5.09
N ARG A 190 20.54 -8.92 3.89
CA ARG A 190 21.94 -8.93 3.37
C ARG A 190 22.87 -8.06 4.19
N GLY A 191 22.33 -7.07 4.89
CA GLY A 191 23.11 -6.19 5.77
C GLY A 191 23.35 -6.73 7.18
N LYS A 192 22.85 -7.90 7.54
CA LYS A 192 22.94 -8.43 8.94
C LYS A 192 24.37 -8.59 9.44
N GLN A 193 25.29 -9.06 8.59
CA GLN A 193 26.71 -9.20 8.94
C GLN A 193 27.36 -7.84 9.29
N PHE A 194 26.85 -6.76 8.71
CA PHE A 194 27.33 -5.39 8.90
C PHE A 194 26.37 -4.54 9.73
N ALA A 195 25.63 -5.15 10.66
CA ALA A 195 24.55 -4.49 11.40
C ALA A 195 24.95 -3.17 12.06
N ALA A 196 26.19 -3.03 12.51
CA ALA A 196 26.71 -1.82 13.13
C ALA A 196 27.20 -0.75 12.14
N THR A 197 27.50 -1.12 10.88
CA THR A 197 28.18 -0.26 9.90
C THR A 197 27.52 -0.23 8.53
N LYS A 198 26.41 -0.94 8.36
CA LYS A 198 25.65 -0.95 7.09
C LYS A 198 25.13 0.44 6.75
N LYS A 199 24.97 0.71 5.45
CA LYS A 199 24.35 1.92 4.94
C LYS A 199 23.40 1.56 3.80
N PHE A 200 22.09 1.62 4.05
CA PHE A 200 21.07 1.26 3.07
C PHE A 200 20.26 2.48 2.68
N ILE A 201 20.15 2.72 1.39
CA ILE A 201 19.35 3.79 0.78
C ILE A 201 18.13 3.14 0.15
N MET A 202 16.95 3.53 0.58
CA MET A 202 15.67 3.15 0.01
C MET A 202 15.04 4.38 -0.63
N GLU A 203 14.65 4.28 -1.88
CA GLU A 203 14.01 5.38 -2.57
C GLU A 203 12.78 4.92 -3.34
N SER A 204 11.74 5.75 -3.33
CA SER A 204 10.56 5.57 -4.17
C SER A 204 9.73 6.84 -4.28
N THR A 205 8.95 6.95 -5.35
CA THR A 205 7.68 7.66 -5.30
C THR A 205 6.69 6.77 -4.55
N PRO A 206 5.89 7.34 -3.62
CA PRO A 206 4.97 6.54 -2.83
C PRO A 206 3.79 6.03 -3.65
N ALA A 207 3.16 4.97 -3.18
CA ALA A 207 1.97 4.38 -3.78
C ALA A 207 0.69 4.78 -3.02
N VAL A 208 -0.14 3.82 -2.63
CA VAL A 208 -1.36 4.02 -1.86
C VAL A 208 -1.03 4.08 -0.37
N LYS A 209 -1.64 4.99 0.37
CA LYS A 209 -1.50 5.14 1.83
C LYS A 209 -1.83 3.82 2.54
N GLY A 210 -1.00 3.46 3.52
CA GLY A 210 -1.11 2.20 4.25
C GLY A 210 -0.61 0.97 3.48
N ARG A 211 -0.15 1.12 2.23
CA ARG A 211 0.45 0.05 1.40
C ARG A 211 1.83 0.44 0.86
N SER A 212 2.26 1.64 1.13
CA SER A 212 3.52 2.19 0.65
C SER A 212 4.66 1.83 1.61
N ARG A 213 5.61 1.02 1.13
CA ARG A 213 6.80 0.62 1.90
C ARG A 213 7.71 1.80 2.22
N ILE A 214 7.79 2.75 1.29
CA ILE A 214 8.61 3.95 1.51
C ILE A 214 7.98 4.85 2.57
N GLU A 215 6.64 4.96 2.61
CA GLU A 215 5.90 5.67 3.66
C GLU A 215 6.10 5.03 5.03
N ASP A 216 6.05 3.70 5.10
CA ASP A 216 6.31 2.96 6.35
C ASP A 216 7.74 3.16 6.85
N GLY A 217 8.71 3.19 5.92
CA GLY A 217 10.09 3.55 6.24
C GLY A 217 10.23 4.98 6.74
N LEU A 218 9.56 5.92 6.09
CA LEU A 218 9.54 7.33 6.49
C LEU A 218 8.96 7.52 7.90
N LYS A 219 7.82 6.88 8.22
CA LYS A 219 7.18 6.93 9.54
C LYS A 219 8.07 6.41 10.67
N ARG A 220 8.93 5.42 10.39
CA ARG A 220 9.87 4.83 11.36
C ARG A 220 11.20 5.55 11.46
N SER A 221 11.41 6.56 10.65
CA SER A 221 12.63 7.36 10.58
C SER A 221 12.45 8.75 11.20
N SER A 222 13.45 9.63 11.01
CA SER A 222 13.37 11.04 11.44
C SER A 222 12.27 11.84 10.74
N ASP A 223 11.75 11.38 9.61
CA ASP A 223 10.66 12.01 8.82
C ASP A 223 10.86 13.51 8.61
N CYS A 224 11.98 13.87 7.99
CA CYS A 224 12.38 15.26 7.77
C CYS A 224 11.57 15.91 6.65
N ARG A 225 11.25 17.21 6.84
CA ARG A 225 10.64 18.09 5.85
C ARG A 225 11.60 19.21 5.46
N PHE A 226 11.55 19.63 4.20
CA PHE A 226 12.45 20.67 3.71
C PHE A 226 11.80 22.05 3.84
N PHE A 227 12.45 22.92 4.60
CA PHE A 227 12.01 24.30 4.85
C PHE A 227 12.90 25.25 4.07
N VAL A 228 12.29 26.26 3.47
CA VAL A 228 12.98 27.27 2.66
C VAL A 228 12.54 28.67 3.11
N PRO A 229 13.46 29.67 3.14
CA PRO A 229 13.12 31.03 3.59
C PRO A 229 12.32 31.79 2.52
N CYS A 230 11.32 32.53 2.94
CA CYS A 230 10.63 33.48 2.09
C CYS A 230 11.59 34.63 1.68
N PRO A 231 11.64 35.01 0.39
CA PRO A 231 12.54 36.08 -0.07
C PRO A 231 12.12 37.46 0.45
N HIS A 232 10.87 37.67 0.92
CA HIS A 232 10.36 38.93 1.40
C HIS A 232 10.51 39.12 2.90
N CYS A 233 10.08 38.14 3.70
CA CYS A 233 10.10 38.25 5.17
C CYS A 233 11.16 37.40 5.88
N GLY A 234 11.87 36.52 5.14
CA GLY A 234 12.90 35.63 5.69
C GLY A 234 12.38 34.42 6.45
N ARG A 235 11.08 34.33 6.77
CA ARG A 235 10.51 33.19 7.50
C ARG A 235 10.63 31.90 6.70
N TYR A 236 11.03 30.82 7.38
CA TYR A 236 11.14 29.49 6.78
C TYR A 236 9.78 28.81 6.71
N GLN A 237 9.52 28.12 5.60
CA GLN A 237 8.25 27.44 5.33
C GLN A 237 8.44 26.22 4.46
N GLN A 238 7.54 25.25 4.58
CA GLN A 238 7.44 24.16 3.61
C GLN A 238 6.69 24.63 2.38
N LEU A 239 7.14 24.21 1.19
CA LEU A 239 6.39 24.42 -0.03
C LEU A 239 5.25 23.39 -0.13
N ARG A 240 4.02 23.89 -0.29
CA ARG A 240 2.79 23.10 -0.39
C ARG A 240 1.85 23.62 -1.48
N MET A 241 0.92 22.80 -1.89
CA MET A 241 -0.18 23.25 -2.73
C MET A 241 -1.07 24.22 -1.94
N GLY A 242 -1.63 25.23 -2.62
CA GLY A 242 -2.44 26.28 -2.01
C GLY A 242 -3.94 25.99 -2.02
N ARG A 243 -4.74 27.07 -1.83
CA ARG A 243 -6.20 27.02 -1.67
C ARG A 243 -6.90 26.31 -2.82
N GLU A 244 -6.57 26.64 -4.07
CA GLU A 244 -7.26 26.13 -5.25
C GLU A 244 -7.18 24.59 -5.34
N TYR A 245 -6.02 24.04 -5.04
CA TYR A 245 -5.84 22.58 -4.96
C TYR A 245 -6.67 21.97 -3.82
N CYS A 246 -6.63 22.59 -2.64
CA CYS A 246 -7.33 22.08 -1.46
C CYS A 246 -8.85 22.11 -1.61
N GLU A 247 -9.40 23.19 -2.17
CA GLU A 247 -10.84 23.34 -2.44
C GLU A 247 -11.32 22.31 -3.47
N LEU A 248 -10.62 22.19 -4.59
CA LEU A 248 -10.97 21.22 -5.63
C LEU A 248 -10.91 19.78 -5.12
N ARG A 249 -9.90 19.46 -4.33
CA ARG A 249 -9.74 18.12 -3.71
C ARG A 249 -10.66 17.89 -2.51
N LYS A 250 -11.40 18.88 -2.02
CA LYS A 250 -12.23 18.82 -0.80
C LYS A 250 -11.45 18.26 0.41
N LEU A 251 -10.19 18.65 0.52
CA LEU A 251 -9.34 18.14 1.57
C LEU A 251 -9.72 18.79 2.93
N PRO A 252 -9.73 18.09 4.10
CA PRO A 252 -10.07 18.65 5.42
C PRO A 252 -8.97 19.56 5.98
N GLY A 253 -9.29 20.54 6.85
CA GLY A 253 -8.34 21.40 7.58
C GLY A 253 -8.25 22.83 7.10
N ASP A 254 -7.49 23.67 7.82
CA ASP A 254 -7.25 25.08 7.46
C ASP A 254 -6.30 25.18 6.27
N ARG A 255 -6.73 25.86 5.22
CA ARG A 255 -6.10 25.81 3.91
C ARG A 255 -6.12 27.13 3.18
N GLY A 256 -6.36 28.17 3.93
CA GLY A 256 -6.52 29.52 3.39
C GLY A 256 -5.23 30.28 3.23
N GLU A 257 -4.17 29.93 3.92
CA GLU A 257 -2.97 30.75 4.03
C GLU A 257 -1.78 30.14 3.30
N GLY A 258 -1.30 30.86 2.27
CA GLY A 258 -0.09 30.53 1.52
C GLY A 258 -0.20 29.30 0.58
N GLY A 259 0.93 28.92 0.01
CA GLY A 259 1.06 27.79 -0.91
C GLY A 259 1.06 28.18 -2.39
N LEU A 260 1.13 27.17 -3.28
CA LEU A 260 1.06 27.38 -4.72
C LEU A 260 -0.34 27.85 -5.12
N ARG A 261 -0.43 29.06 -5.67
CA ARG A 261 -1.65 29.71 -6.13
C ARG A 261 -1.68 29.72 -7.65
N PHE A 262 -2.86 29.49 -8.22
CA PHE A 262 -3.07 29.52 -9.67
C PHE A 262 -4.55 29.68 -10.00
N ASN A 263 -4.88 30.15 -11.19
CA ASN A 263 -6.25 30.16 -11.68
C ASN A 263 -6.53 28.87 -12.47
N PRO A 264 -7.37 27.96 -11.98
CA PRO A 264 -7.62 26.68 -12.66
C PRO A 264 -8.52 26.81 -13.89
N ARG A 265 -9.13 27.98 -14.13
CA ARG A 265 -10.18 28.13 -15.16
C ARG A 265 -9.97 29.35 -16.04
N ALA A 266 -10.30 29.20 -17.33
CA ALA A 266 -10.58 30.27 -18.23
C ALA A 266 -12.07 30.22 -18.62
N ALA A 267 -12.85 31.30 -18.42
CA ALA A 267 -14.27 31.39 -18.75
C ALA A 267 -15.10 30.17 -18.31
N ASN A 268 -15.07 29.67 -17.14
CA ASN A 268 -15.79 28.53 -16.58
C ASN A 268 -15.33 27.13 -17.02
N ARG A 269 -14.27 26.98 -17.80
CA ARG A 269 -13.67 25.70 -18.12
C ARG A 269 -12.29 25.58 -17.51
N TYR A 270 -11.92 24.36 -17.07
CA TYR A 270 -10.55 24.08 -16.65
C TYR A 270 -9.60 24.31 -17.83
N ASP A 271 -8.53 25.07 -17.57
CA ASP A 271 -7.56 25.45 -18.60
C ASP A 271 -6.12 25.42 -18.11
N VAL A 272 -5.36 24.49 -18.67
CA VAL A 272 -3.95 24.22 -18.33
C VAL A 272 -3.05 25.42 -18.60
N PHE A 273 -3.32 26.17 -19.66
CA PHE A 273 -2.51 27.34 -20.03
C PHE A 273 -2.71 28.49 -19.03
N THR A 274 -3.96 28.74 -18.64
CA THR A 274 -4.29 29.72 -17.61
C THR A 274 -3.68 29.36 -16.27
N ALA A 275 -3.76 28.07 -15.87
CA ALA A 275 -3.15 27.59 -14.64
C ALA A 275 -1.64 27.81 -14.64
N ARG A 276 -0.96 27.44 -15.74
CA ARG A 276 0.50 27.63 -15.90
C ARG A 276 0.90 29.09 -15.82
N ALA A 277 0.22 29.96 -16.55
CA ALA A 277 0.57 31.38 -16.66
C ALA A 277 0.28 32.20 -15.40
N SER A 278 -0.69 31.77 -14.59
CA SER A 278 -1.11 32.47 -13.38
C SER A 278 -0.43 31.99 -12.09
N ALA A 279 0.39 30.92 -12.18
CA ALA A 279 0.98 30.27 -11.02
C ALA A 279 2.03 31.16 -10.34
N TYR A 280 1.91 31.27 -9.01
CA TYR A 280 2.89 31.89 -8.12
C TYR A 280 2.80 31.25 -6.75
N TYR A 281 3.80 31.43 -5.90
CA TYR A 281 3.74 30.95 -4.53
C TYR A 281 3.39 32.10 -3.57
N GLU A 282 2.45 31.90 -2.68
CA GLU A 282 2.08 32.84 -1.63
C GLU A 282 2.75 32.42 -0.31
N CYS A 283 3.44 33.34 0.33
CA CYS A 283 4.09 33.08 1.61
C CYS A 283 3.06 32.86 2.72
N ASN A 284 3.22 31.78 3.47
CA ASN A 284 2.32 31.42 4.59
C ASN A 284 2.30 32.46 5.73
N ALA A 285 3.39 33.23 5.86
CA ALA A 285 3.56 34.16 6.98
C ALA A 285 3.22 35.60 6.64
N CYS A 286 3.65 36.14 5.47
CA CYS A 286 3.45 37.54 5.12
C CYS A 286 2.46 37.75 3.96
N GLY A 287 1.93 36.69 3.35
CA GLY A 287 1.06 36.76 2.18
C GLY A 287 1.77 37.27 0.90
N GLY A 288 3.06 37.52 0.96
CA GLY A 288 3.85 38.05 -0.16
C GLY A 288 3.88 37.09 -1.34
N ARG A 289 3.70 37.62 -2.56
CA ARG A 289 3.78 36.87 -3.80
C ARG A 289 5.24 36.58 -4.14
N ILE A 290 5.56 35.30 -4.27
CA ILE A 290 6.89 34.77 -4.60
C ILE A 290 6.85 34.21 -6.03
N GLU A 291 7.69 34.75 -6.90
CA GLU A 291 7.82 34.29 -8.27
C GLU A 291 8.79 33.12 -8.37
N ASP A 292 8.60 32.27 -9.37
CA ASP A 292 9.36 31.03 -9.53
C ASP A 292 10.90 31.24 -9.60
N HIS A 293 11.37 32.37 -10.13
CA HIS A 293 12.79 32.69 -10.21
C HIS A 293 13.48 32.85 -8.84
N HIS A 294 12.73 33.14 -7.76
CA HIS A 294 13.29 33.19 -6.40
C HIS A 294 13.62 31.80 -5.84
N ARG A 295 12.96 30.76 -6.37
CA ARG A 295 13.02 29.39 -5.82
C ARG A 295 14.43 28.85 -5.70
N ALA A 296 15.29 29.07 -6.71
CA ALA A 296 16.68 28.60 -6.67
C ALA A 296 17.45 29.18 -5.47
N LEU A 297 17.24 30.46 -5.15
CA LEU A 297 17.86 31.09 -3.97
C LEU A 297 17.29 30.55 -2.66
N MET A 298 15.97 30.38 -2.61
CA MET A 298 15.29 29.79 -1.44
C MET A 298 15.80 28.36 -1.17
N MET A 299 15.93 27.53 -2.20
CA MET A 299 16.42 26.16 -2.09
C MET A 299 17.85 26.08 -1.57
N ARG A 300 18.74 26.97 -2.00
CA ARG A 300 20.13 27.04 -1.55
C ARG A 300 20.29 27.36 -0.06
N ARG A 301 19.27 28.02 0.52
CA ARG A 301 19.23 28.42 1.91
C ARG A 301 18.29 27.54 2.74
N GLY A 302 17.76 26.50 2.12
CA GLY A 302 16.84 25.56 2.77
C GLY A 302 17.53 24.67 3.79
N VAL A 303 16.73 24.13 4.70
CA VAL A 303 17.18 23.24 5.78
C VAL A 303 16.18 22.09 5.95
N TRP A 304 16.66 20.90 6.35
CA TRP A 304 15.82 19.78 6.68
C TRP A 304 15.48 19.80 8.16
N VAL A 305 14.21 19.69 8.47
CA VAL A 305 13.67 19.72 9.84
C VAL A 305 12.99 18.38 10.13
N PRO A 306 13.48 17.61 11.12
CA PRO A 306 12.86 16.34 11.49
C PRO A 306 11.50 16.53 12.16
N ARG A 307 10.65 15.50 12.10
CA ARG A 307 9.36 15.50 12.79
C ARG A 307 9.55 15.67 14.29
N GLY A 308 8.68 16.44 14.93
CA GLY A 308 8.78 16.86 16.34
C GLY A 308 9.59 18.14 16.54
N CYS A 309 10.32 18.59 15.51
CA CYS A 309 11.00 19.88 15.50
C CYS A 309 10.30 20.86 14.57
N ASP A 310 10.58 22.14 14.79
CA ASP A 310 10.06 23.23 13.95
C ASP A 310 11.12 24.34 13.83
N VAL A 311 10.88 25.30 12.95
CA VAL A 311 11.59 26.56 12.90
C VAL A 311 11.26 27.39 14.15
N ASP A 312 12.05 28.42 14.46
CA ASP A 312 11.79 29.28 15.62
C ASP A 312 10.46 30.07 15.49
N ASP A 313 10.07 30.77 16.56
CA ASP A 313 8.81 31.53 16.59
C ASP A 313 8.79 32.70 15.60
N GLU A 314 9.96 33.17 15.16
CA GLU A 314 10.12 34.19 14.12
C GLU A 314 10.15 33.53 12.72
N GLY A 315 10.17 32.19 12.65
CA GLY A 315 10.24 31.43 11.41
C GLY A 315 11.66 31.32 10.83
N ALA A 316 12.69 31.67 11.59
CA ALA A 316 14.07 31.46 11.19
C ALA A 316 14.53 30.05 11.55
N ALA A 317 15.31 29.43 10.67
CA ALA A 317 16.08 28.24 11.04
C ALA A 317 17.45 28.71 11.47
N LEU A 318 17.81 28.55 12.73
CA LEU A 318 19.12 28.92 13.25
C LEU A 318 20.13 27.80 12.94
N ALA A 319 21.30 28.17 12.45
CA ALA A 319 22.44 27.29 12.37
C ALA A 319 23.02 27.12 13.79
N ILE A 320 22.50 26.18 14.54
CA ILE A 320 23.04 25.80 15.84
C ILE A 320 23.92 24.57 15.64
N GLU A 321 25.14 24.61 16.16
CA GLU A 321 25.88 23.38 16.41
C GLU A 321 25.01 22.50 17.31
N ALA A 322 24.61 21.34 16.81
CA ALA A 322 23.74 20.45 17.57
C ALA A 322 24.40 20.14 18.93
N PRO A 323 23.75 20.46 20.06
CA PRO A 323 24.31 20.08 21.36
C PRO A 323 24.43 18.57 21.44
N GLU A 324 25.55 18.07 21.99
CA GLU A 324 25.60 16.69 22.45
C GLU A 324 24.34 16.42 23.32
N PRO A 325 23.50 15.46 23.03
CA PRO A 325 23.75 14.16 22.40
C PRO A 325 23.10 13.98 21.02
N PHE A 326 22.65 15.02 20.34
CA PHE A 326 22.15 14.92 18.98
C PHE A 326 23.32 14.72 18.04
N ARG A 327 23.85 13.53 18.05
CA ARG A 327 25.05 13.10 17.37
C ARG A 327 24.99 13.41 15.88
N GLY A 328 25.25 14.65 15.56
CA GLY A 328 26.10 15.07 14.52
C GLY A 328 25.76 14.92 13.05
N TRP A 329 24.71 14.22 12.57
CA TRP A 329 24.33 14.33 11.18
C TRP A 329 23.52 15.61 10.94
N HIS A 330 23.05 16.22 12.00
CA HIS A 330 22.42 17.51 12.04
C HIS A 330 23.45 18.57 12.44
N LYS A 331 24.33 18.95 11.57
CA LYS A 331 25.20 20.12 11.78
C LYS A 331 24.42 21.45 11.76
N ALA A 332 23.13 21.39 11.66
CA ALA A 332 22.19 22.46 11.82
C ALA A 332 20.84 21.79 12.01
N VAL A 333 19.99 22.11 12.89
CA VAL A 333 19.45 23.37 12.86
C VAL A 333 17.97 23.31 12.74
N TRP A 334 17.41 22.70 13.63
CA TRP A 334 16.07 23.03 13.98
C TRP A 334 16.17 23.77 15.28
N VAL A 335 15.21 24.54 15.56
CA VAL A 335 15.36 25.56 16.53
C VAL A 335 14.41 25.42 17.66
N LYS A 336 13.42 24.53 17.47
CA LYS A 336 12.37 24.32 18.45
C LYS A 336 11.99 22.84 18.47
N GLY A 337 11.84 22.28 19.65
CA GLY A 337 11.41 20.89 19.81
C GLY A 337 12.56 19.87 19.87
N LYS A 338 12.16 18.62 19.88
CA LYS A 338 13.03 17.44 19.87
C LYS A 338 12.54 16.49 18.78
N PRO A 339 13.43 15.85 18.00
CA PRO A 339 13.00 14.85 17.05
C PRO A 339 12.15 13.76 17.70
N ASP A 340 11.03 13.41 17.12
CA ASP A 340 10.18 12.29 17.57
C ASP A 340 10.94 10.96 17.53
N ASN A 341 11.85 10.85 16.54
CA ASN A 341 12.68 9.68 16.35
C ASN A 341 14.12 10.10 16.03
N ASP A 342 15.06 9.76 16.90
CA ASP A 342 16.49 9.95 16.79
C ASP A 342 17.25 8.62 16.57
N GLY A 343 16.56 7.57 16.13
CA GLY A 343 17.09 6.26 15.81
C GLY A 343 18.00 6.24 14.57
N PRO A 344 18.53 5.06 14.21
CA PRO A 344 19.50 4.91 13.13
C PRO A 344 18.92 5.01 11.72
N ALA A 345 17.72 5.53 11.58
CA ALA A 345 17.02 5.72 10.30
C ALA A 345 16.71 7.20 10.05
N ALA A 346 17.21 7.72 8.92
CA ALA A 346 16.88 9.05 8.43
C ALA A 346 15.87 8.96 7.29
N GLY A 347 14.85 9.80 7.28
CA GLY A 347 13.82 9.81 6.25
C GLY A 347 13.51 11.22 5.78
N TYR A 348 13.21 11.35 4.49
CA TYR A 348 13.06 12.61 3.80
C TYR A 348 11.88 12.57 2.85
N GLN A 349 10.96 13.54 2.95
CA GLN A 349 9.86 13.69 1.99
C GLN A 349 10.05 14.98 1.18
N LEU A 350 9.85 14.89 -0.14
CA LEU A 350 10.03 16.03 -1.04
C LEU A 350 9.05 16.00 -2.22
N SER A 351 8.38 17.13 -2.50
CA SER A 351 7.50 17.30 -3.66
C SER A 351 8.23 17.94 -4.85
N SER A 352 7.62 17.87 -6.04
CA SER A 352 8.12 18.58 -7.24
C SER A 352 8.07 20.10 -7.13
N LEU A 353 7.41 20.65 -6.12
CA LEU A 353 7.48 22.11 -5.83
C LEU A 353 8.92 22.57 -5.56
N TYR A 354 9.77 21.64 -5.14
CA TYR A 354 11.19 21.87 -4.89
C TYR A 354 12.10 21.53 -6.08
N ALA A 355 11.58 20.89 -7.14
CA ALA A 355 12.38 20.48 -8.28
C ALA A 355 12.70 21.66 -9.20
N LEU A 356 13.95 22.11 -9.24
CA LEU A 356 14.38 23.27 -10.03
C LEU A 356 14.29 23.06 -11.55
N SER A 357 14.16 21.81 -12.00
CA SER A 357 13.94 21.46 -13.42
C SER A 357 12.50 21.63 -13.90
N LEU A 358 11.55 21.90 -12.99
CA LEU A 358 10.12 22.09 -13.28
C LEU A 358 9.67 23.45 -12.77
N GLY A 359 8.89 24.20 -13.55
CA GLY A 359 8.27 25.44 -13.07
C GLY A 359 7.09 25.18 -12.14
N TRP A 360 6.78 26.13 -11.25
CA TRP A 360 5.53 26.07 -10.47
C TRP A 360 4.30 26.09 -11.36
N GLY A 361 4.39 26.77 -12.50
CA GLY A 361 3.37 26.73 -13.55
C GLY A 361 3.16 25.33 -14.12
N ASP A 362 4.22 24.52 -14.26
CA ASP A 362 4.10 23.13 -14.74
C ASP A 362 3.37 22.26 -13.72
N VAL A 363 3.63 22.46 -12.42
CA VAL A 363 2.92 21.75 -11.35
C VAL A 363 1.44 22.10 -11.33
N ALA A 364 1.09 23.39 -11.47
CA ALA A 364 -0.30 23.84 -11.54
C ALA A 364 -1.03 23.30 -12.78
N ALA A 365 -0.37 23.32 -13.93
CA ALA A 365 -0.91 22.81 -15.19
C ALA A 365 -1.19 21.31 -15.15
N GLU A 366 -0.24 20.53 -14.64
CA GLU A 366 -0.41 19.08 -14.48
C GLU A 366 -1.55 18.74 -13.52
N PHE A 367 -1.69 19.48 -12.43
CA PHE A 367 -2.83 19.29 -11.55
C PHE A 367 -4.16 19.51 -12.28
N VAL A 368 -4.28 20.60 -13.02
CA VAL A 368 -5.53 20.93 -13.74
C VAL A 368 -5.84 19.92 -14.84
N ASP A 369 -4.84 19.40 -15.55
CA ASP A 369 -5.05 18.33 -16.56
C ASP A 369 -5.48 17.01 -15.92
N SER A 370 -4.99 16.73 -14.72
CA SER A 370 -5.26 15.47 -14.02
C SER A 370 -6.51 15.50 -13.15
N TYR A 371 -7.00 16.68 -12.76
CA TYR A 371 -8.00 16.84 -11.70
C TYR A 371 -9.30 16.05 -11.92
N GLU A 372 -9.86 16.06 -13.13
CA GLU A 372 -11.10 15.35 -13.45
C GLU A 372 -10.90 13.86 -13.77
N LYS A 373 -9.64 13.42 -13.82
CA LYS A 373 -9.26 12.05 -14.22
C LYS A 373 -8.61 11.34 -13.01
N PRO A 374 -9.33 10.47 -12.28
CA PRO A 374 -8.86 9.90 -11.00
C PRO A 374 -7.47 9.26 -11.06
N GLN A 375 -7.13 8.58 -12.15
CA GLN A 375 -5.82 7.95 -12.33
C GLN A 375 -4.69 8.96 -12.54
N LEU A 376 -4.91 9.96 -13.39
CA LEU A 376 -3.94 11.02 -13.59
C LEU A 376 -3.76 11.82 -12.30
N LEU A 377 -4.84 12.05 -11.57
CA LEU A 377 -4.80 12.72 -10.27
C LEU A 377 -4.02 11.91 -9.22
N ARG A 378 -4.20 10.58 -9.20
CA ARG A 378 -3.36 9.69 -8.38
C ARG A 378 -1.89 9.80 -8.78
N ASN A 379 -1.62 9.74 -10.07
CA ASN A 379 -0.26 9.91 -10.60
C ASN A 379 0.33 11.27 -10.19
N PHE A 380 -0.47 12.35 -10.28
CA PHE A 380 -0.05 13.66 -9.81
C PHE A 380 0.32 13.66 -8.33
N VAL A 381 -0.52 13.11 -7.46
CA VAL A 381 -0.24 13.04 -6.01
C VAL A 381 1.03 12.23 -5.73
N ASN A 382 1.17 11.06 -6.34
CA ASN A 382 2.31 10.16 -6.09
C ASN A 382 3.61 10.66 -6.73
N GLN A 383 3.56 11.07 -8.01
CA GLN A 383 4.76 11.38 -8.79
C GLN A 383 5.20 12.85 -8.69
N TRP A 384 4.21 13.76 -8.50
CA TRP A 384 4.52 15.19 -8.45
C TRP A 384 4.53 15.74 -7.02
N LEU A 385 3.65 15.27 -6.14
CA LEU A 385 3.68 15.73 -4.75
C LEU A 385 4.55 14.84 -3.85
N GLY A 386 4.88 13.62 -4.29
CA GLY A 386 5.61 12.66 -3.44
C GLY A 386 4.79 12.25 -2.22
N ASP A 387 3.47 12.34 -2.31
CA ASP A 387 2.53 11.97 -1.27
C ASP A 387 1.84 10.64 -1.62
N THR A 388 1.44 9.89 -0.60
CA THR A 388 0.64 8.69 -0.80
C THR A 388 -0.76 9.05 -1.26
N TRP A 389 -1.27 8.29 -2.22
CA TRP A 389 -2.67 8.40 -2.63
C TRP A 389 -3.57 7.87 -1.55
N GLU A 390 -4.38 8.73 -0.96
CA GLU A 390 -5.49 8.29 -0.12
C GLU A 390 -6.61 7.79 -1.03
N LEU A 391 -6.96 6.52 -0.87
CA LEU A 391 -8.19 6.02 -1.44
C LEU A 391 -9.31 6.81 -0.75
N ILE A 392 -9.97 7.68 -1.51
CA ILE A 392 -11.11 8.40 -0.98
C ILE A 392 -12.19 7.35 -0.74
N HIS A 393 -12.25 6.84 0.47
CA HIS A 393 -13.47 6.28 0.97
C HIS A 393 -14.57 7.32 0.81
N ARG A 394 -15.78 6.90 0.58
CA ARG A 394 -16.98 7.74 0.68
C ARG A 394 -17.13 8.36 2.08
N GLY A 395 -16.03 8.47 2.83
CA GLY A 395 -15.90 9.18 4.09
C GLY A 395 -16.71 8.60 5.26
N GLN A 396 -17.18 7.35 5.14
CA GLN A 396 -17.90 6.71 6.21
C GLN A 396 -16.94 6.03 7.18
N THR A 397 -16.96 6.46 8.44
CA THR A 397 -16.23 5.77 9.52
C THR A 397 -17.02 4.53 9.97
N TRP A 398 -16.37 3.62 10.69
CA TRP A 398 -17.05 2.43 11.23
C TRP A 398 -18.17 2.81 12.21
N GLU A 399 -18.02 3.93 12.95
CA GLU A 399 -19.08 4.45 13.85
C GLU A 399 -20.32 4.90 13.05
N GLN A 400 -20.11 5.62 11.94
CA GLN A 400 -21.18 6.04 11.05
C GLN A 400 -21.86 4.84 10.39
N LEU A 401 -21.09 3.79 10.05
CA LEU A 401 -21.65 2.56 9.52
C LEU A 401 -22.46 1.83 10.61
N TYR A 402 -21.97 1.80 11.85
CA TYR A 402 -22.72 1.26 12.98
C TYR A 402 -24.08 1.96 13.16
N GLU A 403 -24.09 3.28 13.28
CA GLU A 403 -25.32 4.07 13.41
C GLU A 403 -26.34 3.81 12.29
N ARG A 404 -25.84 3.47 11.11
CA ARG A 404 -26.66 3.17 9.95
C ARG A 404 -27.19 1.75 9.90
N LEU A 405 -26.45 0.77 10.37
CA LEU A 405 -26.79 -0.65 10.30
C LEU A 405 -27.44 -1.20 11.57
N ALA A 406 -27.14 -0.63 12.74
CA ALA A 406 -27.61 -1.15 14.00
C ALA A 406 -29.12 -0.97 14.16
N VAL A 407 -29.80 -2.06 14.55
CA VAL A 407 -31.22 -2.09 14.91
C VAL A 407 -31.35 -2.76 16.25
N GLU A 408 -32.38 -2.36 17.02
CA GLU A 408 -32.69 -2.93 18.33
C GLU A 408 -33.22 -4.36 18.17
N MET A 409 -32.29 -5.30 18.13
CA MET A 409 -32.53 -6.72 17.95
C MET A 409 -31.52 -7.51 18.79
N GLU A 410 -31.93 -8.64 19.34
CA GLU A 410 -31.04 -9.52 20.10
C GLU A 410 -30.08 -10.29 19.18
N HIS A 411 -28.86 -10.54 19.66
CA HIS A 411 -27.88 -11.41 19.00
C HIS A 411 -28.47 -12.79 18.71
N ALA A 412 -28.09 -13.40 17.60
CA ALA A 412 -28.54 -14.73 17.15
C ALA A 412 -30.07 -14.89 16.99
N THR A 413 -30.76 -13.77 16.76
CA THR A 413 -32.23 -13.75 16.59
C THR A 413 -32.58 -13.35 15.15
N VAL A 414 -33.50 -14.13 14.55
CA VAL A 414 -34.00 -13.90 13.19
C VAL A 414 -35.20 -12.94 13.26
N PRO A 415 -35.17 -11.81 12.51
CA PRO A 415 -36.29 -10.87 12.49
C PRO A 415 -37.60 -11.49 12.00
N GLU A 416 -38.72 -10.93 12.41
CA GLU A 416 -40.06 -11.34 11.95
C GLU A 416 -40.15 -11.29 10.42
N GLY A 417 -40.72 -12.33 9.83
CA GLY A 417 -40.92 -12.43 8.39
C GLY A 417 -39.70 -12.86 7.58
N TYR A 418 -38.52 -13.00 8.20
CA TYR A 418 -37.31 -13.50 7.50
C TYR A 418 -37.40 -15.04 7.40
N ALA A 419 -36.98 -15.56 6.24
CA ALA A 419 -37.27 -16.96 5.90
C ALA A 419 -36.02 -17.80 5.54
N VAL A 420 -34.91 -17.17 5.26
CA VAL A 420 -33.68 -17.86 4.79
C VAL A 420 -32.47 -17.41 5.64
N ILE A 421 -31.71 -18.35 6.14
CA ILE A 421 -30.44 -18.07 6.83
C ILE A 421 -29.31 -18.63 5.99
N THR A 422 -28.26 -17.83 5.76
CA THR A 422 -27.04 -18.30 5.12
C THR A 422 -25.83 -17.98 5.96
N ALA A 423 -24.81 -18.85 5.88
CA ALA A 423 -23.53 -18.65 6.51
C ALA A 423 -22.42 -18.58 5.47
N ALA A 424 -21.39 -17.85 5.79
CA ALA A 424 -20.14 -17.86 5.06
C ALA A 424 -18.99 -18.09 6.03
N ILE A 425 -17.97 -18.79 5.57
CA ILE A 425 -16.77 -19.10 6.35
C ILE A 425 -15.57 -18.78 5.48
N ASP A 426 -14.68 -17.95 6.00
CA ASP A 426 -13.39 -17.66 5.40
C ASP A 426 -12.29 -18.39 6.19
N LYS A 427 -11.47 -19.19 5.49
CA LYS A 427 -10.42 -19.98 6.11
C LYS A 427 -9.10 -19.24 6.08
N GLN A 428 -8.59 -18.93 7.26
CA GLN A 428 -7.26 -18.38 7.46
C GLN A 428 -6.23 -19.49 7.81
N GLU A 429 -5.00 -19.11 8.11
CA GLU A 429 -3.93 -20.06 8.38
C GLU A 429 -4.22 -20.91 9.64
N ASP A 430 -4.65 -20.29 10.72
CA ASP A 430 -4.82 -20.83 12.06
C ASP A 430 -6.24 -20.71 12.63
N HIS A 431 -7.17 -20.04 11.92
CA HIS A 431 -8.54 -19.82 12.39
C HIS A 431 -9.54 -19.76 11.23
N TYR A 432 -10.83 -19.61 11.57
CA TYR A 432 -11.96 -19.51 10.66
C TYR A 432 -12.81 -18.31 11.03
N VAL A 433 -12.97 -17.36 10.10
CA VAL A 433 -13.86 -16.23 10.24
C VAL A 433 -15.22 -16.60 9.68
N TYR A 434 -16.33 -16.28 10.38
CA TYR A 434 -17.67 -16.59 9.91
C TYR A 434 -18.62 -15.42 10.03
N LEU A 435 -19.62 -15.42 9.16
CA LEU A 435 -20.71 -14.44 9.13
C LEU A 435 -22.03 -15.16 8.80
N VAL A 436 -23.09 -14.88 9.57
CA VAL A 436 -24.42 -15.45 9.39
C VAL A 436 -25.45 -14.35 9.15
N ILE A 437 -26.19 -14.46 8.07
CA ILE A 437 -27.20 -13.48 7.66
C ILE A 437 -28.55 -14.14 7.52
N ALA A 438 -29.54 -13.56 8.16
CA ALA A 438 -30.95 -13.83 7.89
C ALA A 438 -31.46 -12.94 6.75
N TRP A 439 -32.25 -13.50 5.85
CA TRP A 439 -32.76 -12.84 4.66
C TRP A 439 -34.30 -12.82 4.64
N GLY A 440 -34.83 -11.62 4.42
CA GLY A 440 -36.23 -11.36 4.24
C GLY A 440 -36.67 -11.06 2.81
N PRO A 441 -37.94 -10.69 2.60
CA PRO A 441 -38.43 -10.24 1.29
C PRO A 441 -37.53 -9.17 0.67
N GLU A 442 -37.53 -9.08 -0.67
CA GLU A 442 -36.73 -8.12 -1.43
C GLU A 442 -35.21 -8.19 -1.14
N ASN A 443 -34.72 -9.34 -0.65
CA ASN A 443 -33.35 -9.60 -0.30
C ASN A 443 -32.79 -8.64 0.78
N VAL A 444 -33.63 -8.17 1.69
CA VAL A 444 -33.19 -7.45 2.88
C VAL A 444 -32.46 -8.42 3.79
N GLY A 445 -31.25 -8.06 4.24
CA GLY A 445 -30.39 -8.89 5.08
C GLY A 445 -30.31 -8.35 6.51
N HIS A 446 -30.22 -9.25 7.48
CA HIS A 446 -29.88 -8.92 8.86
C HIS A 446 -28.71 -9.80 9.32
N ILE A 447 -27.58 -9.20 9.68
CA ILE A 447 -26.45 -9.92 10.26
C ILE A 447 -26.87 -10.34 11.67
N ILE A 448 -27.06 -11.64 11.89
CA ILE A 448 -27.54 -12.18 13.17
C ILE A 448 -26.42 -12.72 14.04
N ASP A 449 -25.30 -13.14 13.41
CA ASP A 449 -24.16 -13.70 14.12
C ASP A 449 -22.88 -13.59 13.27
N TYR A 450 -21.74 -13.44 13.91
CA TYR A 450 -20.41 -13.41 13.27
C TYR A 450 -19.32 -13.64 14.32
N GLY A 451 -18.14 -13.99 13.88
CA GLY A 451 -16.99 -14.14 14.77
C GLY A 451 -15.86 -14.97 14.19
N VAL A 452 -14.98 -15.41 15.08
CA VAL A 452 -13.80 -16.22 14.75
C VAL A 452 -13.86 -17.53 15.55
N LYS A 453 -13.45 -18.64 14.93
CA LYS A 453 -13.33 -19.97 15.55
C LYS A 453 -11.96 -20.58 15.22
N ASP A 454 -11.39 -21.25 16.19
CA ASP A 454 -10.05 -21.85 16.05
C ASP A 454 -10.09 -23.16 15.24
N ASP A 455 -11.24 -23.83 15.22
CA ASP A 455 -11.38 -25.16 14.60
C ASP A 455 -12.73 -25.40 13.92
N LEU A 456 -12.76 -26.40 13.03
CA LEU A 456 -13.94 -26.81 12.27
C LEU A 456 -15.01 -27.52 13.11
N GLU A 457 -14.67 -28.04 14.28
CA GLU A 457 -15.64 -28.66 15.18
C GLU A 457 -16.51 -27.58 15.81
N SER A 458 -15.91 -26.51 16.32
CA SER A 458 -16.59 -25.33 16.83
C SER A 458 -17.46 -24.66 15.75
N VAL A 459 -16.94 -24.49 14.53
CA VAL A 459 -17.73 -24.01 13.38
C VAL A 459 -18.95 -24.89 13.13
N THR A 460 -18.78 -26.22 13.18
CA THR A 460 -19.88 -27.15 12.93
C THR A 460 -20.97 -27.01 13.99
N LYS A 461 -20.59 -27.02 15.27
CA LYS A 461 -21.54 -27.02 16.39
C LYS A 461 -22.24 -25.69 16.56
N GLU A 462 -21.49 -24.59 16.48
CA GLU A 462 -21.96 -23.26 16.88
C GLU A 462 -22.48 -22.43 15.70
N VAL A 463 -22.21 -22.83 14.45
CA VAL A 463 -22.65 -22.12 13.25
C VAL A 463 -23.50 -23.03 12.36
N LEU A 464 -22.95 -24.13 11.86
CA LEU A 464 -23.60 -24.91 10.80
C LEU A 464 -24.83 -25.69 11.26
N THR A 465 -24.83 -26.22 12.49
CA THR A 465 -25.93 -27.02 13.06
C THR A 465 -26.74 -26.27 14.08
N TYR A 466 -26.37 -25.03 14.36
CA TYR A 466 -27.10 -24.18 15.31
C TYR A 466 -28.51 -23.85 14.80
N GLN A 467 -29.48 -23.77 15.75
CA GLN A 467 -30.86 -23.42 15.47
C GLN A 467 -31.13 -22.00 15.95
N TYR A 468 -31.20 -21.06 15.05
CA TYR A 468 -31.40 -19.64 15.34
C TYR A 468 -32.85 -19.38 15.75
N LYS A 469 -33.07 -18.71 16.87
CA LYS A 469 -34.41 -18.30 17.35
C LYS A 469 -34.99 -17.29 16.38
N CYS A 470 -36.32 -17.38 16.18
CA CYS A 470 -37.06 -16.39 15.41
C CYS A 470 -37.87 -15.50 16.32
N GLN A 471 -37.94 -14.21 16.03
CA GLN A 471 -38.73 -13.23 16.79
C GLN A 471 -40.19 -13.55 16.79
N ASP A 472 -40.70 -14.12 15.70
CA ASP A 472 -42.08 -14.58 15.52
C ASP A 472 -42.36 -16.02 16.01
N GLY A 473 -41.42 -16.58 16.77
CA GLY A 473 -41.51 -17.93 17.35
C GLY A 473 -40.83 -19.01 16.52
N GLY A 474 -40.45 -20.10 17.19
CA GLY A 474 -39.74 -21.23 16.59
C GLY A 474 -38.26 -20.97 16.31
N THR A 475 -37.67 -21.86 15.53
CA THR A 475 -36.25 -21.76 15.13
C THR A 475 -36.07 -22.03 13.64
N LEU A 476 -34.95 -21.53 13.07
CA LEU A 476 -34.52 -21.82 11.71
C LEU A 476 -33.07 -22.32 11.69
N PRO A 477 -32.77 -23.35 10.89
CA PRO A 477 -31.40 -23.79 10.64
C PRO A 477 -30.74 -22.88 9.59
N VAL A 478 -29.42 -23.00 9.45
CA VAL A 478 -28.71 -22.46 8.30
C VAL A 478 -29.13 -23.22 7.04
N HIS A 479 -29.65 -22.48 6.05
CA HIS A 479 -30.20 -23.05 4.81
C HIS A 479 -29.11 -23.40 3.80
N PHE A 480 -28.04 -22.62 3.80
CA PHE A 480 -26.90 -22.86 2.91
C PHE A 480 -25.63 -22.17 3.41
N THR A 481 -24.49 -22.81 3.23
CA THR A 481 -23.18 -22.28 3.62
C THR A 481 -22.20 -22.33 2.46
N LEU A 482 -21.41 -21.28 2.32
CA LEU A 482 -20.19 -21.27 1.50
C LEU A 482 -18.95 -21.16 2.40
N ILE A 483 -17.94 -21.97 2.09
CA ILE A 483 -16.65 -21.93 2.77
C ILE A 483 -15.54 -21.68 1.77
N ASP A 484 -14.67 -20.67 2.04
CA ASP A 484 -13.53 -20.39 1.16
C ASP A 484 -12.57 -21.56 1.08
N SER A 485 -12.09 -21.83 -0.13
CA SER A 485 -11.13 -22.90 -0.45
C SER A 485 -9.87 -22.38 -1.13
N GLY A 486 -9.60 -21.08 -1.06
CA GLY A 486 -8.40 -20.46 -1.64
C GLY A 486 -7.12 -20.92 -0.97
N PHE A 487 -7.15 -21.15 0.34
CA PHE A 487 -6.02 -21.62 1.12
C PHE A 487 -6.22 -23.06 1.61
N ARG A 488 -5.22 -23.95 1.43
CA ARG A 488 -5.26 -25.38 1.84
C ARG A 488 -6.54 -26.10 1.40
N ALA A 489 -6.91 -25.97 0.16
CA ALA A 489 -8.16 -26.47 -0.43
C ALA A 489 -8.53 -27.91 -0.05
N LYS A 490 -7.55 -28.81 0.09
CA LYS A 490 -7.80 -30.20 0.46
C LYS A 490 -8.51 -30.33 1.80
N VAL A 491 -8.09 -29.57 2.82
CA VAL A 491 -8.72 -29.58 4.16
C VAL A 491 -10.18 -29.17 4.07
N VAL A 492 -10.45 -28.11 3.31
CA VAL A 492 -11.81 -27.62 3.09
C VAL A 492 -12.66 -28.64 2.33
N TYR A 493 -12.12 -29.25 1.29
CA TYR A 493 -12.86 -30.23 0.49
C TYR A 493 -13.21 -31.48 1.29
N ASP A 494 -12.28 -31.98 2.11
CA ASP A 494 -12.51 -33.14 2.96
C ASP A 494 -13.59 -32.82 4.03
N PHE A 495 -13.54 -31.65 4.64
CA PHE A 495 -14.55 -31.15 5.56
C PHE A 495 -15.92 -31.03 4.89
N VAL A 496 -16.01 -30.41 3.72
CA VAL A 496 -17.26 -30.26 2.97
C VAL A 496 -17.86 -31.61 2.62
N LYS A 497 -17.05 -32.60 2.17
CA LYS A 497 -17.54 -33.97 1.92
C LYS A 497 -18.15 -34.58 3.17
N GLN A 498 -17.47 -34.46 4.31
CA GLN A 498 -17.95 -34.98 5.60
C GLN A 498 -19.27 -34.31 6.03
N MET A 499 -19.36 -33.00 5.91
CA MET A 499 -20.58 -32.25 6.31
C MET A 499 -21.75 -32.57 5.39
N ARG A 500 -21.53 -32.69 4.09
CA ARG A 500 -22.57 -33.08 3.14
C ARG A 500 -23.08 -34.49 3.37
N ALA A 501 -22.18 -35.42 3.72
CA ALA A 501 -22.60 -36.78 4.13
C ALA A 501 -23.51 -36.79 5.35
N LYS A 502 -23.35 -35.82 6.26
CA LYS A 502 -24.24 -35.57 7.41
C LYS A 502 -25.51 -34.78 7.07
N GLY A 503 -25.69 -34.40 5.79
CA GLY A 503 -26.87 -33.65 5.33
C GLY A 503 -26.77 -32.13 5.53
N VAL A 504 -25.61 -31.58 5.90
CA VAL A 504 -25.39 -30.14 6.02
C VAL A 504 -25.26 -29.51 4.61
N PRO A 505 -26.05 -28.46 4.29
CA PRO A 505 -26.04 -27.82 2.98
C PRO A 505 -24.84 -26.84 2.86
N ILE A 506 -23.69 -27.36 2.46
CA ILE A 506 -22.44 -26.61 2.35
C ILE A 506 -21.73 -26.91 1.03
N LEU A 507 -21.10 -25.89 0.41
CA LEU A 507 -20.20 -26.03 -0.72
C LEU A 507 -18.91 -25.20 -0.51
N PRO A 508 -17.79 -25.66 -1.09
CA PRO A 508 -16.60 -24.83 -1.16
C PRO A 508 -16.79 -23.72 -2.19
N CYS A 509 -16.19 -22.55 -1.94
CA CYS A 509 -16.16 -21.44 -2.89
C CYS A 509 -14.74 -20.94 -3.13
N LYS A 510 -14.58 -20.15 -4.18
CA LYS A 510 -13.34 -19.45 -4.50
C LYS A 510 -13.67 -18.18 -5.29
N GLY A 511 -12.98 -17.07 -4.98
CA GLY A 511 -13.06 -15.84 -5.77
C GLY A 511 -12.44 -16.02 -7.16
N SER A 512 -13.13 -15.51 -8.19
CA SER A 512 -12.62 -15.40 -9.56
C SER A 512 -12.03 -14.00 -9.76
N SER A 513 -10.81 -13.93 -10.26
CA SER A 513 -10.14 -12.67 -10.65
C SER A 513 -10.62 -12.14 -12.00
N THR A 514 -11.37 -12.94 -12.75
CA THR A 514 -11.99 -12.55 -14.04
C THR A 514 -13.50 -12.43 -13.89
N ALA A 515 -14.09 -11.43 -14.54
CA ALA A 515 -15.53 -11.26 -14.57
C ALA A 515 -16.22 -12.50 -15.13
N LEU A 516 -17.29 -12.94 -14.47
CA LEU A 516 -18.15 -14.03 -14.90
C LEU A 516 -19.39 -13.48 -15.60
N GLN A 517 -20.12 -14.34 -16.33
CA GLN A 517 -21.42 -13.96 -16.93
C GLN A 517 -22.53 -13.74 -15.90
N SER A 518 -22.31 -14.22 -14.67
CA SER A 518 -23.22 -14.05 -13.52
C SER A 518 -22.41 -13.91 -12.23
N LEU A 519 -23.04 -13.53 -11.14
CA LEU A 519 -22.36 -13.34 -9.83
C LEU A 519 -21.62 -14.59 -9.34
N TYR A 520 -21.99 -15.77 -9.83
CA TYR A 520 -21.30 -17.02 -9.52
C TYR A 520 -21.51 -18.08 -10.62
N SER A 521 -20.61 -19.06 -10.65
CA SER A 521 -20.77 -20.29 -11.41
C SER A 521 -20.47 -21.51 -10.55
N ILE A 522 -21.11 -22.64 -10.84
CA ILE A 522 -20.86 -23.89 -10.10
C ILE A 522 -20.29 -24.90 -11.08
N ASN A 523 -19.07 -25.36 -10.81
CA ASN A 523 -18.36 -26.34 -11.64
C ASN A 523 -18.04 -27.58 -10.79
N GLU A 524 -17.98 -28.75 -11.42
CA GLU A 524 -17.46 -29.96 -10.80
C GLU A 524 -15.94 -30.01 -10.91
N LEU A 525 -15.28 -30.38 -9.82
CA LEU A 525 -13.84 -30.55 -9.79
C LEU A 525 -13.47 -31.81 -10.60
N GLY A 526 -12.52 -31.64 -11.52
CA GLY A 526 -12.08 -32.72 -12.42
C GLY A 526 -11.33 -33.86 -11.71
N GLU A 527 -11.13 -34.95 -12.42
CA GLU A 527 -10.50 -36.19 -11.91
C GLU A 527 -9.09 -36.00 -11.35
N ASN A 528 -8.34 -35.01 -11.86
CA ASN A 528 -6.97 -34.70 -11.42
C ASN A 528 -6.90 -33.79 -10.18
N THR A 529 -8.02 -33.52 -9.53
CA THR A 529 -8.07 -32.67 -8.32
C THR A 529 -8.11 -33.54 -7.05
N SER A 530 -7.85 -32.94 -5.88
CA SER A 530 -7.94 -33.62 -4.58
C SER A 530 -9.36 -34.06 -4.18
N ALA A 531 -10.38 -33.63 -4.95
CA ALA A 531 -11.79 -33.92 -4.64
C ALA A 531 -12.63 -34.07 -5.93
N PRO A 532 -12.39 -35.08 -6.77
CA PRO A 532 -13.15 -35.30 -8.00
C PRO A 532 -14.67 -35.35 -7.73
N GLY A 533 -15.46 -34.71 -8.62
CA GLY A 533 -16.91 -34.67 -8.54
C GLY A 533 -17.49 -33.76 -7.45
N LEU A 534 -16.66 -33.13 -6.61
CA LEU A 534 -17.14 -32.12 -5.68
C LEU A 534 -17.46 -30.83 -6.46
N ARG A 535 -18.62 -30.23 -6.16
CA ARG A 535 -19.01 -28.96 -6.75
C ARG A 535 -18.30 -27.81 -6.06
N LEU A 536 -17.65 -26.94 -6.86
CA LEU A 536 -17.00 -25.70 -6.43
C LEU A 536 -17.78 -24.50 -6.96
N VAL A 537 -18.04 -23.53 -6.10
CA VAL A 537 -18.67 -22.27 -6.46
C VAL A 537 -17.59 -21.24 -6.77
N ASN A 538 -17.47 -20.83 -8.03
CA ASN A 538 -16.62 -19.70 -8.40
C ASN A 538 -17.45 -18.42 -8.29
N ILE A 539 -16.95 -17.43 -7.56
CA ILE A 539 -17.65 -16.19 -7.24
C ILE A 539 -16.98 -15.05 -8.01
N ASP A 540 -17.77 -14.26 -8.74
CA ASP A 540 -17.29 -13.05 -9.39
C ASP A 540 -16.88 -12.02 -8.33
N THR A 541 -15.58 -11.83 -8.17
CA THR A 541 -15.05 -10.93 -7.14
C THR A 541 -15.44 -9.47 -7.42
N ILE A 542 -15.41 -9.03 -8.69
CA ILE A 542 -15.65 -7.64 -9.05
C ILE A 542 -17.11 -7.27 -8.79
N ASN A 543 -18.04 -8.02 -9.38
CA ASN A 543 -19.47 -7.72 -9.28
C ASN A 543 -20.02 -7.95 -7.86
N THR A 544 -19.51 -8.92 -7.10
CA THR A 544 -19.93 -9.14 -5.72
C THR A 544 -19.39 -8.09 -4.75
N GLN A 545 -18.20 -7.53 -5.02
CA GLN A 545 -17.68 -6.38 -4.27
C GLN A 545 -18.54 -5.13 -4.49
N GLU A 546 -18.88 -4.82 -5.74
CA GLU A 546 -19.79 -3.71 -6.05
C GLU A 546 -21.16 -3.88 -5.39
N TRP A 547 -21.66 -5.11 -5.40
CA TRP A 547 -22.93 -5.45 -4.76
C TRP A 547 -22.88 -5.28 -3.22
N ALA A 548 -21.77 -5.68 -2.57
CA ALA A 548 -21.55 -5.43 -1.14
C ALA A 548 -21.47 -3.94 -0.82
N GLU A 549 -20.72 -3.19 -1.64
CA GLU A 549 -20.54 -1.74 -1.51
C GLU A 549 -21.88 -1.00 -1.52
N ARG A 550 -22.76 -1.31 -2.47
CA ARG A 550 -24.09 -0.71 -2.56
C ARG A 550 -24.92 -0.97 -1.29
N ARG A 551 -24.84 -2.16 -0.70
CA ARG A 551 -25.54 -2.49 0.55
C ARG A 551 -25.00 -1.73 1.75
N LEU A 552 -23.68 -1.57 1.81
CA LEU A 552 -23.01 -0.87 2.90
C LEU A 552 -23.19 0.65 2.82
N HIS A 553 -23.31 1.25 1.63
CA HIS A 553 -23.27 2.70 1.46
C HIS A 553 -24.53 3.34 0.89
N ASP A 554 -25.27 2.68 0.02
CA ASP A 554 -26.35 3.33 -0.75
C ASP A 554 -27.75 3.02 -0.21
N LYS A 555 -27.91 1.94 0.59
CA LYS A 555 -29.24 1.45 1.04
C LYS A 555 -29.54 1.85 2.47
N ARG A 556 -30.77 2.32 2.71
CA ARG A 556 -31.31 2.54 4.07
C ARG A 556 -31.99 1.27 4.56
N ILE A 557 -32.03 1.07 5.88
CA ILE A 557 -32.74 -0.07 6.50
C ILE A 557 -34.17 -0.11 6.02
N GLY A 558 -34.62 -1.29 5.57
CA GLY A 558 -35.95 -1.51 5.02
C GLY A 558 -36.10 -1.31 3.52
N GLU A 559 -35.11 -0.73 2.83
CA GLU A 559 -35.12 -0.67 1.38
C GLU A 559 -34.74 -2.02 0.76
N PRO A 560 -35.21 -2.33 -0.48
CA PRO A 560 -34.84 -3.54 -1.18
C PRO A 560 -33.32 -3.72 -1.23
N GLY A 561 -32.83 -4.86 -0.76
CA GLY A 561 -31.42 -5.16 -0.68
C GLY A 561 -30.63 -4.44 0.41
N SER A 562 -31.26 -3.81 1.39
CA SER A 562 -30.58 -3.22 2.55
C SER A 562 -29.97 -4.28 3.48
N LEU A 563 -29.05 -3.84 4.33
CA LEU A 563 -28.41 -4.63 5.36
C LEU A 563 -28.65 -3.98 6.72
N SER A 564 -28.80 -4.78 7.77
CA SER A 564 -28.86 -4.35 9.16
C SER A 564 -28.04 -5.29 10.06
N LEU A 565 -27.76 -4.83 11.29
CA LEU A 565 -26.95 -5.51 12.29
C LEU A 565 -27.65 -5.43 13.65
N TYR A 566 -27.60 -6.48 14.46
CA TYR A 566 -28.13 -6.44 15.83
C TYR A 566 -27.40 -5.41 16.69
N ALA A 567 -28.11 -4.74 17.61
CA ALA A 567 -27.52 -3.76 18.50
C ALA A 567 -26.72 -4.44 19.63
N ALA A 568 -25.50 -3.96 19.87
CA ALA A 568 -24.67 -4.27 21.01
C ALA A 568 -23.84 -3.03 21.36
N ASP A 569 -22.96 -3.11 22.34
CA ASP A 569 -21.95 -2.07 22.50
C ASP A 569 -21.21 -1.89 21.16
N ARG A 570 -21.16 -0.66 20.66
CA ARG A 570 -20.58 -0.35 19.35
C ARG A 570 -19.15 -0.86 19.18
N LEU A 571 -18.35 -0.90 20.27
CA LEU A 571 -16.99 -1.42 20.26
C LEU A 571 -16.96 -2.93 19.97
N THR A 572 -18.01 -3.67 20.31
CA THR A 572 -18.16 -5.09 19.97
C THR A 572 -18.13 -5.30 18.44
N HIS A 573 -18.68 -4.33 17.70
CA HIS A 573 -18.78 -4.40 16.24
C HIS A 573 -17.62 -3.73 15.48
N GLN A 574 -16.70 -3.09 16.19
CA GLN A 574 -15.64 -2.29 15.55
C GLN A 574 -14.84 -3.11 14.53
N ASP A 575 -14.34 -4.28 14.92
CA ASP A 575 -13.52 -5.12 14.04
C ASP A 575 -14.31 -5.57 12.78
N LEU A 576 -15.55 -6.01 12.96
CA LEU A 576 -16.45 -6.33 11.83
C LEU A 576 -16.57 -5.14 10.87
N LEU A 577 -16.93 -3.97 11.41
CA LEU A 577 -17.27 -2.80 10.59
C LEU A 577 -16.04 -2.19 9.92
N GLU A 578 -14.88 -2.19 10.58
CA GLU A 578 -13.61 -1.79 9.97
C GLU A 578 -13.22 -2.69 8.81
N GLN A 579 -13.38 -4.01 8.96
CA GLN A 579 -13.11 -4.97 7.89
C GLN A 579 -14.13 -4.84 6.74
N LEU A 580 -15.40 -4.58 7.01
CA LEU A 580 -16.40 -4.32 5.97
C LEU A 580 -16.07 -3.08 5.13
N LEU A 581 -15.42 -2.08 5.72
CA LEU A 581 -15.01 -0.83 5.05
C LEU A 581 -13.61 -0.88 4.44
N ASN A 582 -12.84 -1.96 4.64
CA ASN A 582 -11.42 -1.99 4.27
C ASN A 582 -11.13 -2.23 2.78
N ASP A 583 -12.12 -2.30 1.91
CA ASP A 583 -11.93 -2.42 0.46
C ASP A 583 -12.45 -1.19 -0.28
N ALA A 584 -11.71 -0.74 -1.29
CA ALA A 584 -12.12 0.33 -2.19
C ALA A 584 -11.79 0.02 -3.65
N VAL A 585 -12.53 0.64 -4.57
CA VAL A 585 -12.23 0.58 -6.01
C VAL A 585 -11.03 1.45 -6.31
N VAL A 586 -10.05 0.86 -6.95
CA VAL A 586 -8.88 1.55 -7.50
C VAL A 586 -8.89 1.35 -9.00
N THR A 587 -8.86 2.44 -9.73
CA THR A 587 -8.71 2.39 -11.17
C THR A 587 -7.21 2.31 -11.50
N ASP A 588 -6.77 1.23 -12.10
CA ASP A 588 -5.40 1.01 -12.57
C ASP A 588 -5.37 0.92 -14.09
N LEU A 589 -4.20 1.18 -14.70
CA LEU A 589 -4.01 0.91 -16.13
C LEU A 589 -3.56 -0.55 -16.29
N ASP A 590 -4.19 -1.26 -17.21
CA ASP A 590 -3.73 -2.59 -17.60
C ASP A 590 -2.43 -2.51 -18.42
N THR A 591 -1.87 -3.66 -18.79
CA THR A 591 -0.63 -3.76 -19.59
C THR A 591 -0.74 -3.12 -20.98
N LYS A 592 -1.96 -2.75 -21.42
CA LYS A 592 -2.27 -2.10 -22.69
C LYS A 592 -2.70 -0.63 -22.51
N ASN A 593 -2.52 -0.05 -21.32
CA ASN A 593 -2.95 1.30 -20.95
C ASN A 593 -4.47 1.55 -21.00
N TYR A 594 -5.30 0.49 -20.87
CA TYR A 594 -6.73 0.65 -20.64
C TYR A 594 -7.03 0.76 -19.16
N GLU A 595 -8.00 1.58 -18.83
CA GLU A 595 -8.49 1.72 -17.46
C GLU A 595 -9.12 0.41 -16.97
N LYS A 596 -8.62 -0.10 -15.87
CA LYS A 596 -9.16 -1.27 -15.19
C LYS A 596 -9.46 -0.94 -13.74
N GLU A 597 -10.71 -1.02 -13.37
CA GLU A 597 -11.10 -0.93 -11.97
C GLU A 597 -10.76 -2.25 -11.25
N THR A 598 -10.04 -2.12 -10.14
CA THR A 598 -9.70 -3.25 -9.27
C THR A 598 -10.06 -2.93 -7.84
N TRP A 599 -10.62 -3.89 -7.12
CA TRP A 599 -10.83 -3.79 -5.70
C TRP A 599 -9.53 -4.03 -4.95
N GLN A 600 -9.19 -3.14 -4.03
CA GLN A 600 -7.98 -3.21 -3.24
C GLN A 600 -8.26 -2.86 -1.79
N ARG A 601 -7.58 -3.56 -0.86
CA ARG A 601 -7.62 -3.20 0.57
C ARG A 601 -7.06 -1.80 0.78
N ILE A 602 -7.69 -1.04 1.66
CA ILE A 602 -7.25 0.31 2.03
C ILE A 602 -6.07 0.25 2.97
N SER A 603 -6.16 -0.60 3.97
CA SER A 603 -5.09 -0.87 4.93
C SER A 603 -4.71 -2.35 4.88
N THR A 604 -3.40 -2.62 4.81
CA THR A 604 -2.87 -3.98 4.92
C THR A 604 -2.88 -4.50 6.37
N ASN A 605 -3.02 -3.60 7.34
CA ASN A 605 -3.05 -3.93 8.76
C ASN A 605 -4.45 -4.37 9.24
N ILE A 606 -5.49 -4.08 8.46
CA ILE A 606 -6.85 -4.51 8.72
C ILE A 606 -7.17 -5.63 7.73
N PRO A 607 -7.57 -6.83 8.17
CA PRO A 607 -8.04 -7.88 7.27
C PRO A 607 -9.35 -7.46 6.57
N ASN A 608 -9.80 -8.24 5.59
CA ASN A 608 -11.10 -8.04 4.93
C ASN A 608 -11.95 -9.32 4.94
N ASP A 609 -11.67 -10.22 5.86
CA ASP A 609 -12.25 -11.56 5.93
C ASP A 609 -13.77 -11.50 6.14
N PHE A 610 -14.26 -10.59 6.99
CA PHE A 610 -15.72 -10.37 7.15
C PHE A 610 -16.36 -9.80 5.89
N ARG A 611 -15.66 -8.99 5.10
CA ARG A 611 -16.18 -8.50 3.82
C ARG A 611 -16.30 -9.64 2.81
N ASP A 612 -15.33 -10.52 2.76
CA ASP A 612 -15.40 -11.74 1.94
C ASP A 612 -16.54 -12.65 2.41
N CYS A 613 -16.70 -12.84 3.71
CA CYS A 613 -17.86 -13.55 4.26
C CYS A 613 -19.19 -12.90 3.87
N LEU A 614 -19.33 -11.57 3.88
CA LEU A 614 -20.55 -10.88 3.43
C LEU A 614 -20.88 -11.21 1.97
N ARG A 615 -19.88 -11.19 1.09
CA ARG A 615 -20.03 -11.54 -0.32
C ARG A 615 -20.44 -12.99 -0.49
N TYR A 616 -19.78 -13.90 0.20
CA TYR A 616 -20.07 -15.34 0.15
C TYR A 616 -21.45 -15.68 0.72
N ALA A 617 -21.85 -15.10 1.85
CA ALA A 617 -23.19 -15.29 2.42
C ALA A 617 -24.30 -14.78 1.49
N SER A 618 -24.03 -13.72 0.75
CA SER A 618 -24.95 -13.17 -0.23
C SER A 618 -25.11 -14.07 -1.46
N VAL A 619 -24.02 -14.66 -1.95
CA VAL A 619 -24.08 -15.68 -3.01
C VAL A 619 -24.75 -16.95 -2.51
N ALA A 620 -24.48 -17.36 -1.27
CA ALA A 620 -25.16 -18.48 -0.63
C ALA A 620 -26.69 -18.30 -0.60
N MET A 621 -27.17 -17.07 -0.38
CA MET A 621 -28.61 -16.73 -0.45
C MET A 621 -29.16 -16.95 -1.87
N LEU A 622 -28.47 -16.50 -2.90
CA LEU A 622 -28.91 -16.72 -4.29
C LEU A 622 -28.98 -18.22 -4.65
N ILE A 623 -28.02 -19.01 -4.14
CA ILE A 623 -28.03 -20.47 -4.33
C ILE A 623 -29.19 -21.11 -3.56
N ALA A 624 -29.39 -20.76 -2.28
CA ALA A 624 -30.44 -21.30 -1.43
C ALA A 624 -31.84 -21.03 -2.01
N THR A 625 -32.06 -19.82 -2.53
CA THR A 625 -33.31 -19.39 -3.13
C THR A 625 -33.51 -19.79 -4.58
N LYS A 626 -32.41 -20.26 -5.23
CA LYS A 626 -32.35 -20.48 -6.70
C LYS A 626 -32.71 -19.21 -7.48
N GLY A 627 -32.30 -18.04 -6.97
CA GLY A 627 -32.62 -16.74 -7.54
C GLY A 627 -34.09 -16.31 -7.47
N ARG A 628 -34.93 -17.05 -6.73
CA ARG A 628 -36.35 -16.72 -6.57
C ARG A 628 -36.53 -15.68 -5.46
N PRO A 629 -37.58 -14.80 -5.57
CA PRO A 629 -37.90 -13.87 -4.51
C PRO A 629 -38.18 -14.58 -3.19
N ILE A 630 -37.63 -14.06 -2.10
CA ILE A 630 -37.91 -14.56 -0.74
C ILE A 630 -39.29 -14.09 -0.35
N LYS A 631 -40.17 -15.04 0.03
CA LYS A 631 -41.46 -14.75 0.60
C LYS A 631 -41.34 -14.59 2.10
N ALA A 632 -42.13 -13.65 2.67
CA ALA A 632 -42.17 -13.51 4.11
C ALA A 632 -42.61 -14.83 4.75
N ARG A 633 -41.92 -15.20 5.83
CA ARG A 633 -42.36 -16.34 6.66
C ARG A 633 -43.63 -15.98 7.38
N PRO A 634 -44.68 -16.85 7.37
CA PRO A 634 -45.85 -16.63 8.19
C PRO A 634 -45.50 -16.70 9.68
N ARG A 635 -46.16 -15.89 10.51
CA ARG A 635 -46.01 -15.97 11.97
C ARG A 635 -46.24 -17.39 12.44
N PHE A 636 -45.48 -17.83 13.41
CA PHE A 636 -45.67 -19.08 14.08
C PHE A 636 -46.91 -18.91 15.00
N GLU A 637 -48.07 -19.36 14.53
CA GLU A 637 -49.24 -19.49 15.42
C GLU A 637 -49.02 -20.72 16.29
N ASP A 638 -48.97 -20.54 17.61
CA ASP A 638 -49.03 -21.69 18.52
C ASP A 638 -50.22 -22.56 18.15
N PRO A 639 -50.02 -23.87 17.99
CA PRO A 639 -51.12 -24.75 17.65
C PRO A 639 -52.22 -24.59 18.72
N LYS A 640 -53.37 -24.02 18.33
CA LYS A 640 -54.52 -24.00 19.19
C LYS A 640 -54.71 -25.40 19.76
N PRO A 641 -54.94 -25.57 21.09
CA PRO A 641 -55.11 -26.88 21.66
C PRO A 641 -56.23 -27.58 20.90
N GLN A 642 -55.89 -28.57 20.12
CA GLN A 642 -56.89 -29.37 19.40
C GLN A 642 -57.66 -30.21 20.42
N ALA A 643 -58.92 -30.01 20.42
CA ALA A 643 -59.85 -30.95 21.11
C ALA A 643 -59.59 -32.39 20.61
N PRO A 644 -59.57 -33.39 21.45
CA PRO A 644 -59.16 -34.74 21.06
C PRO A 644 -60.10 -35.27 19.96
N LYS A 645 -59.58 -35.48 18.77
CA LYS A 645 -60.23 -36.19 17.68
C LYS A 645 -60.21 -37.68 17.94
N PRO A 646 -61.34 -38.44 17.65
CA PRO A 646 -61.32 -39.86 17.77
C PRO A 646 -60.36 -40.52 16.84
N THR A 647 -59.72 -41.55 17.32
CA THR A 647 -58.67 -42.35 16.69
C THR A 647 -59.14 -42.99 15.38
N GLU A 648 -58.71 -42.52 14.25
CA GLU A 648 -58.66 -43.30 13.01
C GLU A 648 -57.21 -43.36 12.52
N GLN A 649 -56.67 -44.54 12.59
CA GLN A 649 -55.32 -44.85 12.09
C GLN A 649 -55.29 -44.72 10.56
N ARG A 650 -54.72 -43.64 10.05
CA ARG A 650 -54.18 -43.58 8.68
C ARG A 650 -52.70 -43.34 8.76
N LYS A 651 -51.93 -44.35 8.38
CA LYS A 651 -50.52 -44.24 8.11
C LYS A 651 -50.31 -43.14 7.05
N ARG A 652 -49.81 -41.96 7.44
CA ARG A 652 -49.28 -40.99 6.53
C ARG A 652 -47.77 -41.28 6.37
N GLU A 653 -47.41 -41.71 5.19
CA GLU A 653 -46.01 -41.72 4.76
C GLU A 653 -45.47 -40.30 4.78
N LEU A 654 -44.39 -40.08 5.52
CA LEU A 654 -43.64 -38.83 5.50
C LEU A 654 -43.08 -38.63 4.07
N PRO A 655 -43.17 -37.46 3.45
CA PRO A 655 -42.56 -37.22 2.17
C PRO A 655 -41.06 -37.36 2.30
N LYS A 656 -40.46 -38.26 1.53
CA LYS A 656 -39.02 -38.42 1.41
C LYS A 656 -38.44 -37.03 1.07
N ARG A 657 -37.50 -36.55 1.88
CA ARG A 657 -36.69 -35.37 1.58
C ARG A 657 -36.19 -35.48 0.13
N GLN A 658 -36.73 -34.71 -0.76
CA GLN A 658 -36.26 -34.67 -2.15
C GLN A 658 -34.83 -34.11 -2.17
N ASP A 659 -33.90 -34.92 -2.66
CA ASP A 659 -32.51 -34.52 -2.92
C ASP A 659 -32.49 -33.47 -4.05
N TRP A 660 -32.58 -32.20 -3.65
CA TRP A 660 -32.60 -31.07 -4.58
C TRP A 660 -31.24 -30.85 -5.28
N LEU A 661 -30.19 -31.57 -4.82
CA LEU A 661 -28.85 -31.55 -5.41
C LEU A 661 -28.70 -32.48 -6.64
N SER A 662 -29.69 -33.37 -6.88
CA SER A 662 -29.61 -34.37 -7.96
C SER A 662 -30.26 -33.95 -9.28
N ARG A 663 -31.00 -32.81 -9.34
CA ARG A 663 -31.61 -32.35 -10.58
C ARG A 663 -30.70 -31.31 -11.26
N ARG A 664 -30.28 -31.64 -12.48
CA ARG A 664 -29.53 -30.74 -13.37
C ARG A 664 -30.36 -29.44 -13.60
N PRO A 665 -29.74 -28.26 -13.49
CA PRO A 665 -30.33 -27.06 -14.09
C PRO A 665 -30.06 -27.08 -15.59
N TYR A 666 -31.03 -26.70 -16.35
CA TYR A 666 -30.86 -26.29 -17.75
C TYR A 666 -30.09 -24.98 -17.81
#